data_9a478c89e43a8d1e1dc7d68baff10859
#
_entry.id   9a478c89e43a8d1e1dc7d68baff10859
#
_cell.length_a   1.000
_cell.length_b   1.000
_cell.length_c   1.000
_cell.angle_alpha   90.00
_cell.angle_beta   90.00
_cell.angle_gamma   90.00
#
_symmetry.space_group_name_H-M   'P 1'
#
loop_
_entity.id
_entity.type
_entity.pdbx_description
1 polymer ?
#
loop_
_entity_poly.entity_id
_entity_poly.type
_entity_poly.pdbx_seq_one_letter_code
_entity_poly.pdbx_strand_id
1 'polypeptide(L)'
;MQNRFSKKEWSKIILTLETAVSEGCAGFLPELLSVNSMSPQAVNVFGRSIKSPETGDPLAYISGISATGLRASAFVEAEQILDHYSALLSSVKRLLSFVTYLSLPSGHQPYHTIVDAGLFQWMAKDAQEAVYLGLISHKIAEISLIPGIVGLDGLADSAELEKATVLPERELILKYLGDVDEQIKSPTPSQKNIFGETRRRIPNWFSFDTPTYNTLQKNSPAEALEMAARLPFIYTHLDEIIQQVLHEFAEVSGKKIELLESYKTEDAEHLLIVEGAAFETCKKAVDKLRQQKEKVGCLRVVMLQPFPGADLVKLLSGKKAVTVLDQTYLSASAEGPLFREVAAALNKALDNSSAMQINPDYPILGKNQKPLVYRGLCGLGGKVITVSEAVSVFENSLSLNSTNKGLFTGTQKNNSDLRHKFMSGVSFTKTNPDLPKVEAELDRLQTDYPELYKLTLPETSSSEAPTGKASAEQTLNISTELPLAIRSYHDQGPPYTRLSRFQNQTGIFYQENKEQKLNVTPFDALPVVPAATAELREMTQLRTNVPQFLASECTGCGDCFVQCPESALAPVVSPTEALLQAAAAQAKKNAEPITQLTPLIKPIAQAAAKILREATGTVQSAADFFPQAFSKTIEQKKVAGELLDLLTEEFERLMKSLQEFPLARTETFFAKAEAAKRGAGELFSLAIDPYSCSGCGFCVEKCQQKALLMETQTPEIVEKLRHNFKYWEYLADTSIETMRRVLADAEYSSLAAVLLSRNYYKSLGHSSVNNKELLFTE
;
A
#
# COMPACT_ATOMS: atom_id res chain seq x y z
N MET A 1 40.45 -6.45 -17.56
CA MET A 1 39.28 -6.40 -16.66
C MET A 1 38.23 -5.64 -17.41
N GLN A 2 37.14 -6.29 -17.81
CA GLN A 2 36.01 -5.56 -18.40
C GLN A 2 35.37 -4.68 -17.30
N ASN A 3 35.32 -3.38 -17.56
CA ASN A 3 34.66 -2.45 -16.62
C ASN A 3 33.18 -2.75 -16.57
N ARG A 4 32.69 -3.17 -15.40
CA ARG A 4 31.28 -3.38 -15.15
C ARG A 4 30.65 -2.07 -14.76
N PHE A 5 29.38 -1.89 -15.08
CA PHE A 5 28.56 -0.81 -14.52
C PHE A 5 28.55 -0.91 -13.01
N SER A 6 29.07 0.12 -12.37
CA SER A 6 28.98 0.22 -10.92
C SER A 6 27.57 0.71 -10.53
N LYS A 7 27.14 0.37 -9.31
CA LYS A 7 25.96 0.95 -8.65
C LYS A 7 25.91 2.47 -8.83
N LYS A 8 27.06 3.11 -8.73
CA LYS A 8 27.18 4.58 -8.81
C LYS A 8 26.80 5.13 -10.20
N GLU A 9 27.19 4.44 -11.26
CA GLU A 9 26.86 4.86 -12.62
C GLU A 9 25.38 4.70 -12.94
N TRP A 10 24.78 3.55 -12.61
CA TRP A 10 23.35 3.34 -12.71
C TRP A 10 22.56 4.35 -11.86
N SER A 11 22.94 4.48 -10.59
CA SER A 11 22.27 5.39 -9.66
C SER A 11 22.31 6.83 -10.19
N LYS A 12 23.44 7.28 -10.77
CA LYS A 12 23.58 8.62 -11.34
C LYS A 12 22.65 8.85 -12.53
N ILE A 13 22.59 7.91 -13.49
CA ILE A 13 21.77 8.03 -14.69
C ILE A 13 20.29 8.08 -14.32
N ILE A 14 19.86 7.12 -13.52
CA ILE A 14 18.45 7.02 -13.11
C ILE A 14 18.06 8.19 -12.22
N LEU A 15 18.89 8.61 -11.29
CA LEU A 15 18.60 9.78 -10.46
C LEU A 15 18.40 11.04 -11.30
N THR A 16 19.18 11.20 -12.37
CA THR A 16 19.03 12.36 -13.26
C THR A 16 17.64 12.37 -13.94
N LEU A 17 17.12 11.19 -14.34
CA LEU A 17 15.74 11.08 -14.82
C LEU A 17 14.74 11.39 -13.70
N GLU A 18 14.89 10.73 -12.54
CA GLU A 18 13.89 10.78 -11.47
C GLU A 18 13.79 12.15 -10.82
N THR A 19 14.89 12.90 -10.73
CA THR A 19 14.85 14.31 -10.30
C THR A 19 14.11 15.22 -11.30
N ALA A 20 13.97 14.81 -12.54
CA ALA A 20 13.17 15.54 -13.53
C ALA A 20 11.67 15.20 -13.43
N VAL A 21 11.29 13.98 -13.01
CA VAL A 21 9.91 13.50 -13.14
C VAL A 21 9.19 13.25 -11.82
N SER A 22 9.91 12.84 -10.76
CA SER A 22 9.33 12.39 -9.49
C SER A 22 9.30 13.49 -8.41
N GLU A 23 8.38 13.36 -7.48
CA GLU A 23 8.33 14.12 -6.23
C GLU A 23 8.97 13.38 -5.06
N GLY A 24 9.16 12.06 -5.17
CA GLY A 24 9.82 11.23 -4.15
C GLY A 24 10.85 10.28 -4.75
N CYS A 25 12.10 10.35 -4.27
CA CYS A 25 13.20 9.50 -4.70
C CYS A 25 13.90 8.87 -3.50
N ALA A 26 14.02 7.54 -3.46
CA ALA A 26 14.62 6.83 -2.33
C ALA A 26 15.65 5.78 -2.76
N GLY A 27 16.58 5.42 -1.86
CA GLY A 27 17.59 4.38 -2.08
C GLY A 27 18.76 4.78 -2.98
N PHE A 28 18.80 6.01 -3.46
CA PHE A 28 19.92 6.54 -4.23
C PHE A 28 21.12 6.88 -3.32
N LEU A 29 22.32 6.87 -3.90
CA LEU A 29 23.53 7.15 -3.13
C LEU A 29 23.52 8.59 -2.56
N PRO A 30 23.73 8.78 -1.25
CA PRO A 30 23.63 10.10 -0.60
C PRO A 30 24.55 11.16 -1.24
N GLU A 31 25.76 10.77 -1.65
CA GLU A 31 26.70 11.68 -2.31
C GLU A 31 26.21 12.19 -3.68
N LEU A 32 25.30 11.47 -4.34
CA LEU A 32 24.70 11.92 -5.59
C LEU A 32 23.50 12.84 -5.34
N LEU A 33 22.80 12.61 -4.25
CA LEU A 33 21.67 13.45 -3.83
C LEU A 33 22.14 14.84 -3.39
N SER A 34 23.31 14.92 -2.73
CA SER A 34 23.86 16.21 -2.22
C SER A 34 24.41 17.14 -3.30
N VAL A 35 24.84 16.59 -4.44
CA VAL A 35 25.57 17.36 -5.47
C VAL A 35 24.66 18.08 -6.47
N ASN A 36 23.48 17.52 -6.79
CA ASN A 36 22.74 18.00 -7.98
C ASN A 36 21.30 18.48 -7.76
N SER A 37 20.65 18.23 -6.62
CA SER A 37 19.20 18.35 -6.60
C SER A 37 18.53 18.71 -5.29
N MET A 38 19.24 18.69 -4.18
CA MET A 38 18.66 18.83 -2.85
C MET A 38 18.96 20.17 -2.19
N SER A 39 19.04 21.24 -2.97
CA SER A 39 18.73 22.53 -2.35
C SER A 39 17.23 22.51 -1.97
N PRO A 40 16.81 23.17 -0.89
CA PRO A 40 15.38 23.29 -0.54
C PRO A 40 14.50 23.87 -1.65
N GLN A 41 15.10 24.26 -2.78
CA GLN A 41 14.46 24.86 -3.96
C GLN A 41 14.48 23.97 -5.20
N ALA A 42 15.03 22.73 -5.12
CA ALA A 42 15.02 21.84 -6.28
C ALA A 42 13.58 21.41 -6.63
N VAL A 43 13.20 21.66 -7.86
CA VAL A 43 11.89 21.31 -8.39
C VAL A 43 12.03 20.47 -9.66
N ASN A 44 11.13 19.51 -9.84
CA ASN A 44 11.05 18.72 -11.07
C ASN A 44 10.49 19.56 -12.26
N VAL A 45 10.33 18.92 -13.42
CA VAL A 45 9.81 19.63 -14.62
C VAL A 45 8.39 20.15 -14.44
N PHE A 46 7.61 19.61 -13.50
CA PHE A 46 6.25 20.03 -13.16
C PHE A 46 6.23 21.17 -12.12
N GLY A 47 7.40 21.65 -11.65
CA GLY A 47 7.51 22.71 -10.65
C GLY A 47 7.26 22.25 -9.21
N ARG A 48 7.35 20.93 -8.93
CA ARG A 48 7.12 20.35 -7.61
C ARG A 48 8.44 20.02 -6.93
N SER A 49 8.47 20.21 -5.60
CA SER A 49 9.65 19.89 -4.80
C SER A 49 9.91 18.39 -4.74
N ILE A 50 11.19 18.03 -4.80
CA ILE A 50 11.67 16.66 -4.72
C ILE A 50 12.01 16.35 -3.26
N LYS A 51 11.57 15.20 -2.78
CA LYS A 51 11.83 14.70 -1.43
C LYS A 51 12.65 13.42 -1.51
N SER A 52 13.63 13.29 -0.63
CA SER A 52 14.43 12.06 -0.49
C SER A 52 14.77 11.85 0.98
N PRO A 53 14.66 10.63 1.50
CA PRO A 53 15.09 10.32 2.86
C PRO A 53 16.60 10.20 2.90
N GLU A 54 17.20 10.57 4.02
CA GLU A 54 18.63 10.34 4.27
C GLU A 54 18.91 8.88 4.65
N THR A 55 17.98 8.25 5.34
CA THR A 55 18.08 6.87 5.83
C THR A 55 16.70 6.19 5.83
N GLY A 56 16.66 4.87 5.93
CA GLY A 56 15.42 4.10 6.06
C GLY A 56 15.16 3.13 4.90
N ASP A 57 14.02 2.47 4.95
CA ASP A 57 13.56 1.55 3.89
C ASP A 57 13.06 2.34 2.67
N PRO A 58 13.74 2.24 1.51
CA PRO A 58 13.35 2.99 0.32
C PRO A 58 11.95 2.63 -0.19
N LEU A 59 11.52 1.37 -0.07
CA LEU A 59 10.19 0.95 -0.53
C LEU A 59 9.08 1.43 0.38
N ALA A 60 9.30 1.45 1.68
CA ALA A 60 8.35 2.02 2.64
C ALA A 60 8.17 3.53 2.40
N TYR A 61 9.28 4.25 2.18
CA TYR A 61 9.25 5.69 1.91
C TYR A 61 8.45 6.02 0.64
N ILE A 62 8.78 5.41 -0.51
CA ILE A 62 8.06 5.70 -1.76
C ILE A 62 6.60 5.26 -1.71
N SER A 63 6.30 4.23 -0.92
CA SER A 63 4.91 3.80 -0.68
C SER A 63 4.10 4.90 0.01
N GLY A 64 4.68 5.56 1.02
CA GLY A 64 4.07 6.72 1.68
C GLY A 64 3.86 7.89 0.71
N ILE A 65 4.87 8.25 -0.07
CA ILE A 65 4.78 9.31 -1.08
C ILE A 65 3.71 9.00 -2.13
N SER A 66 3.70 7.78 -2.67
CA SER A 66 2.70 7.37 -3.66
C SER A 66 1.27 7.38 -3.07
N ALA A 67 1.10 6.99 -1.81
CA ALA A 67 -0.20 7.03 -1.13
C ALA A 67 -0.77 8.45 -0.99
N THR A 68 0.08 9.48 -0.93
CA THR A 68 -0.35 10.89 -0.96
C THR A 68 -0.66 11.41 -2.38
N GLY A 69 -0.59 10.53 -3.38
CA GLY A 69 -0.92 10.87 -4.77
C GLY A 69 0.21 11.60 -5.50
N LEU A 70 1.45 11.37 -5.13
CA LEU A 70 2.65 11.91 -5.75
C LEU A 70 3.41 10.83 -6.52
N ARG A 71 4.16 11.23 -7.54
CA ARG A 71 5.01 10.32 -8.33
C ARG A 71 6.26 9.99 -7.54
N ALA A 72 6.60 8.70 -7.45
CA ALA A 72 7.70 8.23 -6.63
C ALA A 72 8.50 7.12 -7.30
N SER A 73 9.79 7.05 -6.96
CA SER A 73 10.68 6.00 -7.43
C SER A 73 11.70 5.59 -6.38
N ALA A 74 12.13 4.32 -6.43
CA ALA A 74 13.21 3.80 -5.61
C ALA A 74 14.30 3.16 -6.47
N PHE A 75 15.55 3.29 -6.01
CA PHE A 75 16.69 2.52 -6.50
C PHE A 75 17.06 1.48 -5.45
N VAL A 76 17.01 0.20 -5.81
CA VAL A 76 17.21 -0.92 -4.89
C VAL A 76 18.24 -1.88 -5.46
N GLU A 77 19.12 -2.42 -4.63
CA GLU A 77 20.04 -3.48 -5.03
C GLU A 77 19.36 -4.85 -4.99
N ALA A 78 19.89 -5.76 -5.80
CA ALA A 78 19.37 -7.11 -5.96
C ALA A 78 19.11 -7.85 -4.64
N GLU A 79 20.03 -7.75 -3.69
CA GLU A 79 19.89 -8.44 -2.39
C GLU A 79 18.87 -7.75 -1.48
N GLN A 80 18.84 -6.41 -1.50
CA GLN A 80 17.92 -5.62 -0.68
C GLN A 80 16.45 -5.82 -1.06
N ILE A 81 16.12 -6.10 -2.33
CA ILE A 81 14.72 -6.30 -2.73
C ILE A 81 14.08 -7.49 -2.00
N LEU A 82 14.88 -8.51 -1.67
CA LEU A 82 14.40 -9.70 -0.95
C LEU A 82 14.19 -9.39 0.55
N ASP A 83 15.04 -8.57 1.15
CA ASP A 83 14.89 -8.11 2.53
C ASP A 83 13.62 -7.26 2.69
N HIS A 84 13.29 -6.46 1.68
CA HIS A 84 12.12 -5.59 1.63
C HIS A 84 10.89 -6.20 0.91
N TYR A 85 10.89 -7.52 0.67
CA TYR A 85 9.83 -8.18 -0.09
C TYR A 85 8.43 -7.99 0.51
N SER A 86 8.32 -7.96 1.85
CA SER A 86 7.04 -7.72 2.52
C SER A 86 6.51 -6.31 2.28
N ALA A 87 7.39 -5.30 2.23
CA ALA A 87 7.02 -3.92 1.90
C ALA A 87 6.56 -3.81 0.44
N LEU A 88 7.24 -4.51 -0.46
CA LEU A 88 6.87 -4.59 -1.88
C LEU A 88 5.47 -5.19 -2.07
N LEU A 89 5.19 -6.35 -1.46
CA LEU A 89 3.87 -6.98 -1.49
C LEU A 89 2.78 -6.08 -0.90
N SER A 90 3.09 -5.40 0.22
CA SER A 90 2.20 -4.44 0.85
C SER A 90 1.82 -3.32 -0.13
N SER A 91 2.78 -2.79 -0.87
CA SER A 91 2.57 -1.71 -1.83
C SER A 91 1.71 -2.14 -3.02
N VAL A 92 1.94 -3.35 -3.54
CA VAL A 92 1.10 -3.95 -4.59
C VAL A 92 -0.34 -4.12 -4.09
N LYS A 93 -0.51 -4.62 -2.87
CA LYS A 93 -1.83 -4.80 -2.26
C LYS A 93 -2.56 -3.47 -2.04
N ARG A 94 -1.84 -2.37 -1.91
CA ARG A 94 -2.40 -1.02 -1.75
C ARG A 94 -2.68 -0.29 -3.06
N LEU A 95 -2.39 -0.89 -4.22
CA LEU A 95 -2.51 -0.27 -5.55
C LEU A 95 -1.76 1.08 -5.62
N LEU A 96 -0.50 1.08 -5.18
CA LEU A 96 0.35 2.25 -5.19
C LEU A 96 1.10 2.36 -6.52
N SER A 97 1.10 3.56 -7.11
CA SER A 97 1.70 3.84 -8.42
C SER A 97 3.11 4.37 -8.26
N PHE A 98 4.12 3.49 -8.30
CA PHE A 98 5.54 3.89 -8.26
C PHE A 98 6.41 2.98 -9.11
N VAL A 99 7.65 3.37 -9.33
CA VAL A 99 8.65 2.63 -10.10
C VAL A 99 9.83 2.27 -9.22
N THR A 100 10.28 1.01 -9.29
CA THR A 100 11.50 0.55 -8.62
C THR A 100 12.54 0.15 -9.66
N TYR A 101 13.73 0.72 -9.55
CA TYR A 101 14.89 0.34 -10.35
C TYR A 101 15.71 -0.68 -9.57
N LEU A 102 15.83 -1.88 -10.13
CA LEU A 102 16.50 -3.00 -9.48
C LEU A 102 17.86 -3.24 -10.12
N SER A 103 18.93 -2.93 -9.41
CA SER A 103 20.30 -3.17 -9.85
C SER A 103 20.69 -4.64 -9.69
N LEU A 104 21.13 -5.28 -10.77
CA LEU A 104 21.40 -6.72 -10.87
C LEU A 104 22.88 -7.02 -11.19
N PRO A 105 23.82 -6.79 -10.26
CA PRO A 105 25.25 -6.87 -10.55
C PRO A 105 25.78 -8.29 -10.75
N SER A 106 25.10 -9.32 -10.26
CA SER A 106 25.63 -10.70 -10.19
C SER A 106 24.77 -11.76 -10.86
N GLY A 107 23.66 -11.35 -11.50
CA GLY A 107 22.70 -12.23 -12.15
C GLY A 107 21.26 -11.84 -11.84
N HIS A 108 20.30 -12.50 -12.49
CA HIS A 108 18.90 -12.11 -12.49
C HIS A 108 18.05 -12.83 -11.42
N GLN A 109 18.67 -13.59 -10.49
CA GLN A 109 17.89 -14.37 -9.51
C GLN A 109 16.93 -13.52 -8.67
N PRO A 110 17.31 -12.38 -8.06
CA PRO A 110 16.38 -11.57 -7.28
C PRO A 110 15.22 -11.03 -8.12
N TYR A 111 15.48 -10.66 -9.37
CA TYR A 111 14.48 -10.18 -10.31
C TYR A 111 13.41 -11.25 -10.64
N HIS A 112 13.84 -12.50 -10.84
CA HIS A 112 12.92 -13.61 -11.07
C HIS A 112 12.22 -14.10 -9.79
N THR A 113 12.82 -13.89 -8.62
CA THR A 113 12.22 -14.32 -7.35
C THR A 113 10.94 -13.52 -7.02
N ILE A 114 10.83 -12.29 -7.50
CA ILE A 114 9.70 -11.40 -7.25
C ILE A 114 8.63 -11.41 -8.36
N VAL A 115 8.71 -12.31 -9.32
CA VAL A 115 7.76 -12.43 -10.46
C VAL A 115 6.32 -12.54 -9.99
N ASP A 116 6.07 -13.32 -8.94
CA ASP A 116 4.72 -13.56 -8.41
C ASP A 116 4.25 -12.47 -7.41
N ALA A 117 4.99 -11.37 -7.28
CA ALA A 117 4.58 -10.28 -6.39
C ALA A 117 3.42 -9.42 -6.93
N GLY A 118 3.04 -9.58 -8.22
CA GLY A 118 1.94 -8.84 -8.82
C GLY A 118 2.34 -7.46 -9.37
N LEU A 119 3.57 -7.35 -9.83
CA LEU A 119 4.16 -6.16 -10.47
C LEU A 119 4.26 -6.36 -11.97
N PHE A 120 4.36 -5.29 -12.75
CA PHE A 120 4.91 -5.42 -14.09
C PHE A 120 6.45 -5.27 -14.06
N GLN A 121 7.13 -5.99 -14.95
CA GLN A 121 8.60 -6.10 -14.90
C GLN A 121 9.23 -5.98 -16.28
N TRP A 122 10.21 -5.07 -16.39
CA TRP A 122 11.05 -4.85 -17.57
C TRP A 122 12.52 -5.17 -17.28
N MET A 123 13.26 -5.58 -18.32
CA MET A 123 14.72 -5.72 -18.26
C MET A 123 15.36 -4.81 -19.29
N ALA A 124 16.05 -3.78 -18.83
CA ALA A 124 16.80 -2.87 -19.69
C ALA A 124 18.13 -3.51 -20.14
N LYS A 125 18.47 -3.33 -21.42
CA LYS A 125 19.77 -3.80 -21.97
C LYS A 125 20.89 -2.79 -21.82
N ASP A 126 20.54 -1.51 -21.75
CA ASP A 126 21.47 -0.39 -21.65
C ASP A 126 20.85 0.80 -20.90
N ALA A 127 21.67 1.82 -20.66
CA ALA A 127 21.29 3.00 -19.89
C ALA A 127 20.23 3.85 -20.60
N GLN A 128 20.29 3.97 -21.91
CA GLN A 128 19.31 4.75 -22.66
C GLN A 128 17.93 4.09 -22.63
N GLU A 129 17.89 2.79 -22.75
CA GLU A 129 16.64 2.03 -22.62
C GLU A 129 16.08 2.11 -21.20
N ALA A 130 16.94 2.05 -20.17
CA ALA A 130 16.50 2.20 -18.78
C ALA A 130 15.80 3.55 -18.53
N VAL A 131 16.29 4.63 -19.13
CA VAL A 131 15.63 5.95 -19.09
C VAL A 131 14.26 5.93 -19.77
N TYR A 132 14.14 5.30 -20.94
CA TYR A 132 12.84 5.20 -21.64
C TYR A 132 11.87 4.31 -20.88
N LEU A 133 12.33 3.16 -20.39
CA LEU A 133 11.52 2.24 -19.59
C LEU A 133 11.07 2.89 -18.27
N GLY A 134 11.88 3.75 -17.67
CA GLY A 134 11.49 4.54 -16.50
C GLY A 134 10.28 5.43 -16.77
N LEU A 135 10.30 6.22 -17.83
CA LEU A 135 9.16 7.07 -18.23
C LEU A 135 7.92 6.24 -18.56
N ILE A 136 8.09 5.16 -19.31
CA ILE A 136 7.01 4.24 -19.68
C ILE A 136 6.41 3.62 -18.41
N SER A 137 7.26 3.18 -17.48
CA SER A 137 6.83 2.56 -16.23
C SER A 137 6.02 3.50 -15.35
N HIS A 138 6.41 4.77 -15.22
CA HIS A 138 5.59 5.74 -14.50
C HIS A 138 4.20 5.85 -15.09
N LYS A 139 4.09 5.98 -16.39
CA LYS A 139 2.79 6.09 -17.05
C LYS A 139 1.94 4.83 -16.90
N ILE A 140 2.53 3.65 -17.06
CA ILE A 140 1.82 2.37 -16.83
C ILE A 140 1.33 2.29 -15.39
N ALA A 141 2.20 2.57 -14.41
CA ALA A 141 1.84 2.50 -12.99
C ALA A 141 0.70 3.47 -12.62
N GLU A 142 0.71 4.68 -13.18
CA GLU A 142 -0.33 5.70 -12.95
C GLU A 142 -1.68 5.33 -13.58
N ILE A 143 -1.67 4.69 -14.75
CA ILE A 143 -2.88 4.30 -15.46
C ILE A 143 -3.45 2.98 -14.90
N SER A 144 -2.59 1.99 -14.66
CA SER A 144 -3.00 0.66 -14.18
C SER A 144 -3.22 0.59 -12.67
N LEU A 145 -2.59 1.46 -11.88
CA LEU A 145 -2.48 1.40 -10.41
C LEU A 145 -1.70 0.17 -9.94
N ILE A 146 -0.78 -0.32 -10.77
CA ILE A 146 0.12 -1.42 -10.47
C ILE A 146 1.54 -0.88 -10.48
N PRO A 147 2.34 -1.08 -9.42
CA PRO A 147 3.73 -0.64 -9.42
C PRO A 147 4.59 -1.47 -10.39
N GLY A 148 5.68 -0.88 -10.85
CA GLY A 148 6.58 -1.50 -11.83
C GLY A 148 8.01 -1.64 -11.37
N ILE A 149 8.72 -2.58 -11.99
CA ILE A 149 10.16 -2.78 -11.82
C ILE A 149 10.87 -2.67 -13.15
N VAL A 150 11.95 -1.90 -13.15
CA VAL A 150 12.93 -1.84 -14.23
C VAL A 150 14.21 -2.51 -13.74
N GLY A 151 14.49 -3.72 -14.25
CA GLY A 151 15.74 -4.43 -14.00
C GLY A 151 16.90 -3.75 -14.76
N LEU A 152 17.99 -3.49 -14.05
CA LEU A 152 19.19 -2.86 -14.57
C LEU A 152 20.29 -3.93 -14.61
N ASP A 153 20.57 -4.46 -15.81
CA ASP A 153 21.54 -5.53 -15.98
C ASP A 153 22.98 -5.05 -15.73
N GLY A 154 23.60 -5.53 -14.67
CA GLY A 154 24.99 -5.22 -14.31
C GLY A 154 26.04 -5.82 -15.25
N LEU A 155 25.62 -6.63 -16.22
CA LEU A 155 26.48 -7.21 -17.25
C LEU A 155 26.59 -6.34 -18.51
N ALA A 156 25.89 -5.21 -18.55
CA ALA A 156 26.02 -4.25 -19.63
C ALA A 156 27.48 -3.81 -19.79
N ASP A 157 27.96 -3.73 -21.03
CA ASP A 157 29.35 -3.35 -21.32
C ASP A 157 29.55 -1.85 -21.03
N SER A 158 30.48 -1.53 -20.15
CA SER A 158 30.82 -0.14 -19.81
C SER A 158 31.31 0.67 -21.00
N ALA A 159 31.89 0.05 -22.02
CA ALA A 159 32.33 0.74 -23.23
C ALA A 159 31.17 1.24 -24.10
N GLU A 160 30.01 0.61 -24.02
CA GLU A 160 28.79 1.12 -24.69
C GLU A 160 28.09 2.24 -23.92
N LEU A 161 28.42 2.40 -22.66
CA LEU A 161 27.87 3.38 -21.75
C LEU A 161 28.48 4.77 -21.83
N GLU A 162 29.68 4.88 -22.30
CA GLU A 162 30.33 6.16 -22.64
C GLU A 162 29.59 6.86 -23.82
N LYS A 163 28.69 6.17 -24.51
CA LYS A 163 27.72 6.83 -25.39
C LYS A 163 26.77 7.64 -24.50
N ALA A 164 26.89 8.95 -24.60
CA ALA A 164 26.12 9.89 -23.80
C ALA A 164 24.63 9.50 -23.74
N THR A 165 24.17 9.08 -22.55
CA THR A 165 22.73 8.85 -22.30
C THR A 165 22.05 10.20 -22.40
N VAL A 166 21.08 10.32 -23.30
CA VAL A 166 20.33 11.56 -23.53
C VAL A 166 19.04 11.47 -22.73
N LEU A 167 18.84 12.43 -21.84
CA LEU A 167 17.57 12.59 -21.18
C LEU A 167 16.54 13.12 -22.20
N PRO A 168 15.29 12.68 -22.13
CA PRO A 168 14.21 13.26 -22.91
C PRO A 168 14.03 14.75 -22.62
N GLU A 169 13.68 15.52 -23.63
CA GLU A 169 13.45 16.93 -23.48
C GLU A 169 12.27 17.20 -22.53
N ARG A 170 12.32 18.33 -21.82
CA ARG A 170 11.29 18.75 -20.87
C ARG A 170 9.89 18.70 -21.47
N GLU A 171 9.73 19.20 -22.69
CA GLU A 171 8.43 19.23 -23.38
C GLU A 171 7.88 17.82 -23.63
N LEU A 172 8.76 16.88 -23.99
CA LEU A 172 8.39 15.49 -24.17
C LEU A 172 7.88 14.90 -22.84
N ILE A 173 8.62 15.10 -21.74
CA ILE A 173 8.23 14.61 -20.42
C ILE A 173 6.86 15.16 -20.00
N LEU A 174 6.67 16.47 -20.11
CA LEU A 174 5.41 17.12 -19.77
C LEU A 174 4.23 16.60 -20.60
N LYS A 175 4.41 16.45 -21.91
CA LYS A 175 3.38 15.94 -22.81
C LYS A 175 3.06 14.47 -22.59
N TYR A 176 4.08 13.66 -22.31
CA TYR A 176 3.92 12.21 -22.20
C TYR A 176 3.37 11.78 -20.83
N LEU A 177 3.96 12.27 -19.73
CA LEU A 177 3.52 11.88 -18.38
C LEU A 177 2.28 12.66 -17.91
N GLY A 178 2.24 13.99 -18.10
CA GLY A 178 1.23 14.86 -17.50
C GLY A 178 1.46 15.10 -15.99
N ASP A 179 0.71 16.02 -15.42
CA ASP A 179 0.78 16.38 -14.00
C ASP A 179 0.03 15.35 -13.15
N VAL A 180 0.54 15.09 -11.93
CA VAL A 180 -0.04 14.10 -11.00
C VAL A 180 -1.46 14.47 -10.53
N ASP A 181 -1.79 15.78 -10.50
CA ASP A 181 -3.12 16.29 -10.13
C ASP A 181 -4.12 16.31 -11.29
N GLU A 182 -3.66 16.03 -12.51
CA GLU A 182 -4.51 16.05 -13.69
C GLU A 182 -5.68 15.07 -13.56
N GLN A 183 -6.87 15.53 -13.96
CA GLN A 183 -8.05 14.68 -14.07
C GLN A 183 -8.00 13.93 -15.41
N ILE A 184 -7.82 12.62 -15.33
CA ILE A 184 -7.84 11.74 -16.51
C ILE A 184 -9.17 11.00 -16.59
N LYS A 185 -9.59 10.61 -17.80
CA LYS A 185 -10.69 9.67 -17.96
C LYS A 185 -10.31 8.34 -17.31
N SER A 186 -11.26 7.72 -16.62
CA SER A 186 -11.02 6.40 -16.05
C SER A 186 -10.67 5.40 -17.15
N PRO A 187 -9.46 4.78 -17.12
CA PRO A 187 -8.92 4.07 -18.29
C PRO A 187 -9.69 2.80 -18.66
N THR A 188 -10.32 2.15 -17.68
CA THR A 188 -11.02 0.89 -17.88
C THR A 188 -12.46 0.95 -17.37
N PRO A 189 -13.38 0.10 -17.83
CA PRO A 189 -14.74 0.02 -17.30
C PRO A 189 -14.77 -0.23 -15.80
N SER A 190 -13.84 -1.04 -15.28
CA SER A 190 -13.72 -1.32 -13.85
C SER A 190 -13.32 -0.06 -13.08
N GLN A 191 -12.33 0.70 -13.54
CA GLN A 191 -11.93 1.95 -12.92
C GLN A 191 -13.05 3.02 -13.01
N LYS A 192 -13.80 3.05 -14.11
CA LYS A 192 -14.97 3.92 -14.25
C LYS A 192 -16.04 3.61 -13.19
N ASN A 193 -16.31 2.34 -12.92
CA ASN A 193 -17.23 1.95 -11.85
C ASN A 193 -16.74 2.36 -10.46
N ILE A 194 -15.42 2.30 -10.22
CA ILE A 194 -14.78 2.60 -8.94
C ILE A 194 -14.70 4.11 -8.71
N PHE A 195 -14.08 4.84 -9.64
CA PHE A 195 -13.71 6.24 -9.49
C PHE A 195 -14.74 7.21 -10.10
N GLY A 196 -15.61 6.75 -10.98
CA GLY A 196 -16.46 7.58 -11.83
C GLY A 196 -15.85 7.79 -13.22
N GLU A 197 -16.42 8.70 -14.02
CA GLU A 197 -15.97 8.98 -15.41
C GLU A 197 -14.53 9.48 -15.49
N THR A 198 -14.10 10.24 -14.49
CA THR A 198 -12.74 10.77 -14.37
C THR A 198 -12.18 10.51 -12.98
N ARG A 199 -10.86 10.46 -12.89
CA ARG A 199 -10.12 10.39 -11.65
C ARG A 199 -8.85 11.21 -11.70
N ARG A 200 -8.32 11.57 -10.54
CA ARG A 200 -6.96 12.08 -10.43
C ARG A 200 -5.97 11.05 -10.99
N ARG A 201 -4.95 11.51 -11.73
CA ARG A 201 -3.95 10.64 -12.38
C ARG A 201 -3.34 9.66 -11.40
N ILE A 202 -2.78 10.13 -10.30
CA ILE A 202 -2.36 9.31 -9.17
C ILE A 202 -3.37 9.51 -8.05
N PRO A 203 -4.16 8.49 -7.68
CA PRO A 203 -5.13 8.63 -6.60
C PRO A 203 -4.47 9.08 -5.29
N ASN A 204 -5.05 10.06 -4.63
CA ASN A 204 -4.67 10.42 -3.28
C ASN A 204 -5.49 9.58 -2.30
N TRP A 205 -4.89 8.50 -1.78
CA TRP A 205 -5.52 7.63 -0.79
C TRP A 205 -5.61 8.28 0.59
N PHE A 206 -4.94 9.43 0.75
CA PHE A 206 -4.88 10.26 1.95
C PHE A 206 -5.54 11.61 1.69
N SER A 207 -6.84 11.66 1.53
CA SER A 207 -7.58 12.90 1.35
C SER A 207 -8.32 13.30 2.62
N PHE A 208 -8.17 14.54 3.04
CA PHE A 208 -8.96 15.09 4.13
C PHE A 208 -10.43 15.32 3.74
N ASP A 209 -10.68 15.61 2.48
CA ASP A 209 -12.02 15.93 1.99
C ASP A 209 -12.85 14.66 1.75
N THR A 210 -12.19 13.57 1.35
CA THR A 210 -12.80 12.27 1.12
C THR A 210 -11.99 11.19 1.81
N PRO A 211 -11.98 11.15 3.15
CA PRO A 211 -11.12 10.26 3.89
C PRO A 211 -11.49 8.81 3.61
N THR A 212 -10.46 8.03 3.27
CA THR A 212 -10.52 6.59 3.10
C THR A 212 -9.50 5.93 3.98
N TYR A 213 -9.69 4.67 4.18
CA TYR A 213 -8.81 3.86 4.97
C TYR A 213 -8.13 2.80 4.10
N ASN A 214 -6.83 2.91 3.93
CA ASN A 214 -6.02 1.96 3.16
C ASN A 214 -5.53 0.85 4.09
N THR A 215 -6.28 -0.27 4.17
CA THR A 215 -6.00 -1.36 5.10
C THR A 215 -5.19 -2.48 4.46
N LEU A 216 -4.38 -3.13 5.30
CA LEU A 216 -3.85 -4.45 5.05
C LEU A 216 -4.28 -5.36 6.20
N GLN A 217 -5.36 -6.09 6.03
CA GLN A 217 -5.70 -7.16 6.95
C GLN A 217 -4.89 -8.39 6.59
N LYS A 218 -3.87 -8.69 7.39
CA LYS A 218 -3.08 -9.91 7.19
C LYS A 218 -3.92 -11.14 7.57
N ASN A 219 -3.93 -12.14 6.67
CA ASN A 219 -4.53 -13.45 6.90
C ASN A 219 -6.05 -13.46 7.17
N SER A 220 -6.80 -12.53 6.61
CA SER A 220 -8.26 -12.54 6.70
C SER A 220 -8.91 -13.12 5.43
N PRO A 221 -10.12 -13.68 5.51
CA PRO A 221 -10.91 -14.05 4.33
C PRO A 221 -11.14 -12.86 3.39
N ALA A 222 -11.22 -11.64 3.91
CA ALA A 222 -11.34 -10.42 3.13
C ALA A 222 -10.12 -10.17 2.24
N GLU A 223 -8.91 -10.42 2.72
CA GLU A 223 -7.69 -10.30 1.91
C GLU A 223 -7.70 -11.25 0.71
N ALA A 224 -8.13 -12.50 0.91
CA ALA A 224 -8.25 -13.46 -0.18
C ALA A 224 -9.29 -13.01 -1.23
N LEU A 225 -10.40 -12.43 -0.79
CA LEU A 225 -11.43 -11.87 -1.67
C LEU A 225 -10.91 -10.67 -2.46
N GLU A 226 -10.18 -9.75 -1.82
CA GLU A 226 -9.53 -8.60 -2.47
C GLU A 226 -8.55 -9.06 -3.55
N MET A 227 -7.70 -10.04 -3.25
CA MET A 227 -6.74 -10.58 -4.22
C MET A 227 -7.44 -11.25 -5.40
N ALA A 228 -8.51 -12.01 -5.15
CA ALA A 228 -9.32 -12.61 -6.21
C ALA A 228 -10.01 -11.56 -7.09
N ALA A 229 -10.49 -10.45 -6.50
CA ALA A 229 -11.12 -9.37 -7.24
C ALA A 229 -10.16 -8.63 -8.19
N ARG A 230 -8.87 -8.57 -7.85
CA ARG A 230 -7.88 -7.85 -8.68
C ARG A 230 -7.69 -8.47 -10.05
N LEU A 231 -7.78 -9.78 -10.16
CA LEU A 231 -7.59 -10.45 -11.44
C LEU A 231 -8.57 -9.90 -12.50
N PRO A 232 -9.91 -9.99 -12.33
CA PRO A 232 -10.85 -9.52 -13.34
C PRO A 232 -10.96 -7.98 -13.45
N PHE A 233 -10.68 -7.23 -12.39
CA PHE A 233 -10.94 -5.79 -12.37
C PHE A 233 -9.71 -4.90 -12.57
N ILE A 234 -8.51 -5.42 -12.35
CA ILE A 234 -7.25 -4.68 -12.46
C ILE A 234 -6.30 -5.35 -13.45
N TYR A 235 -5.89 -6.60 -13.19
CA TYR A 235 -4.81 -7.24 -13.96
C TYR A 235 -5.20 -7.60 -15.40
N THR A 236 -6.45 -8.00 -15.65
CA THR A 236 -6.93 -8.33 -17.01
C THR A 236 -6.76 -7.19 -18.01
N HIS A 237 -6.73 -5.95 -17.56
CA HIS A 237 -6.56 -4.78 -18.42
C HIS A 237 -5.11 -4.32 -18.60
N LEU A 238 -4.15 -4.98 -17.94
CA LEU A 238 -2.77 -4.51 -17.92
C LEU A 238 -2.13 -4.55 -19.30
N ASP A 239 -2.34 -5.61 -20.07
CA ASP A 239 -1.78 -5.75 -21.42
C ASP A 239 -2.27 -4.64 -22.37
N GLU A 240 -3.57 -4.33 -22.34
CA GLU A 240 -4.15 -3.25 -23.14
C GLU A 240 -3.53 -1.89 -22.76
N ILE A 241 -3.38 -1.63 -21.47
CA ILE A 241 -2.76 -0.40 -20.95
C ILE A 241 -1.31 -0.31 -21.41
N ILE A 242 -0.54 -1.39 -21.32
CA ILE A 242 0.86 -1.43 -21.78
C ILE A 242 0.95 -1.11 -23.26
N GLN A 243 0.16 -1.77 -24.10
CA GLN A 243 0.17 -1.51 -25.54
C GLN A 243 -0.18 -0.06 -25.89
N GLN A 244 -1.20 0.51 -25.23
CA GLN A 244 -1.58 1.90 -25.40
C GLN A 244 -0.43 2.84 -25.01
N VAL A 245 0.18 2.62 -23.85
CA VAL A 245 1.26 3.48 -23.33
C VAL A 245 2.50 3.41 -24.22
N LEU A 246 2.84 2.23 -24.74
CA LEU A 246 3.95 2.07 -25.70
C LEU A 246 3.67 2.78 -27.03
N HIS A 247 2.43 2.70 -27.52
CA HIS A 247 2.02 3.41 -28.71
C HIS A 247 2.14 4.93 -28.56
N GLU A 248 1.60 5.47 -27.46
CA GLU A 248 1.70 6.89 -27.13
C GLU A 248 3.17 7.35 -26.96
N PHE A 249 4.03 6.49 -26.38
CA PHE A 249 5.46 6.78 -26.27
C PHE A 249 6.12 6.88 -27.65
N ALA A 250 5.80 5.93 -28.54
CA ALA A 250 6.34 5.95 -29.90
C ALA A 250 5.87 7.20 -30.70
N GLU A 251 4.63 7.62 -30.54
CA GLU A 251 4.11 8.84 -31.20
C GLU A 251 4.80 10.11 -30.71
N VAL A 252 5.06 10.22 -29.40
CA VAL A 252 5.65 11.43 -28.80
C VAL A 252 7.16 11.48 -28.97
N SER A 253 7.86 10.35 -28.82
CA SER A 253 9.32 10.26 -28.80
C SER A 253 9.93 9.89 -30.16
N GLY A 254 9.14 9.32 -31.07
CA GLY A 254 9.66 8.70 -32.31
C GLY A 254 10.45 7.41 -32.06
N LYS A 255 10.42 6.86 -30.83
CA LYS A 255 11.14 5.65 -30.42
C LYS A 255 10.16 4.51 -30.13
N LYS A 256 10.35 3.39 -30.79
CA LYS A 256 9.55 2.19 -30.56
C LYS A 256 10.23 1.31 -29.51
N ILE A 257 9.52 0.96 -28.47
CA ILE A 257 9.90 -0.07 -27.50
C ILE A 257 8.98 -1.27 -27.71
N GLU A 258 9.56 -2.45 -27.78
CA GLU A 258 8.84 -3.72 -28.01
C GLU A 258 8.93 -4.61 -26.78
N LEU A 259 7.92 -5.46 -26.56
CA LEU A 259 7.92 -6.44 -25.46
C LEU A 259 8.93 -7.57 -25.71
N LEU A 260 9.17 -7.86 -26.99
CA LEU A 260 10.13 -8.84 -27.51
C LEU A 260 10.95 -8.17 -28.59
N GLU A 261 12.27 -8.09 -28.43
CA GLU A 261 13.18 -7.53 -29.43
C GLU A 261 13.77 -8.67 -30.28
N SER A 262 13.56 -8.62 -31.59
CA SER A 262 13.98 -9.67 -32.54
C SER A 262 15.18 -9.23 -33.36
N TYR A 263 16.11 -10.14 -33.63
CA TYR A 263 17.24 -9.92 -34.53
C TYR A 263 17.44 -11.08 -35.49
N LYS A 264 17.20 -10.83 -36.79
CA LYS A 264 17.29 -11.81 -37.90
C LYS A 264 16.53 -13.11 -37.65
N THR A 265 15.28 -12.97 -37.15
CA THR A 265 14.44 -14.10 -36.76
C THR A 265 13.56 -14.63 -37.89
N GLU A 266 13.27 -13.83 -38.95
CA GLU A 266 12.28 -14.17 -39.97
C GLU A 266 12.59 -15.51 -40.65
N ASP A 267 13.83 -15.66 -41.19
CA ASP A 267 14.30 -16.82 -41.92
C ASP A 267 15.16 -17.80 -41.08
N ALA A 268 15.29 -17.49 -39.77
CA ALA A 268 16.05 -18.31 -38.85
C ALA A 268 15.34 -19.65 -38.57
N GLU A 269 16.11 -20.73 -38.56
CA GLU A 269 15.69 -22.05 -38.14
C GLU A 269 16.03 -22.34 -36.68
N HIS A 270 17.09 -21.72 -36.15
CA HIS A 270 17.56 -21.84 -34.80
C HIS A 270 17.58 -20.46 -34.11
N LEU A 271 16.95 -20.35 -32.96
CA LEU A 271 16.87 -19.11 -32.20
C LEU A 271 17.53 -19.24 -30.83
N LEU A 272 18.07 -18.12 -30.36
CA LEU A 272 18.58 -17.94 -29.01
C LEU A 272 17.74 -16.91 -28.30
N ILE A 273 17.18 -17.25 -27.13
CA ILE A 273 16.38 -16.35 -26.30
C ILE A 273 17.20 -15.95 -25.09
N VAL A 274 17.26 -14.66 -24.82
CA VAL A 274 18.01 -14.06 -23.70
C VAL A 274 17.23 -12.91 -23.08
N GLU A 275 17.73 -12.42 -21.94
CA GLU A 275 17.32 -11.18 -21.30
C GLU A 275 18.51 -10.19 -21.24
N GLY A 276 18.20 -8.91 -21.02
CA GLY A 276 19.16 -7.87 -20.70
C GLY A 276 20.26 -7.64 -21.73
N ALA A 277 21.45 -7.31 -21.25
CA ALA A 277 22.60 -6.90 -22.04
C ALA A 277 23.24 -8.03 -22.87
N ALA A 278 23.01 -9.29 -22.51
CA ALA A 278 23.52 -10.45 -23.26
C ALA A 278 23.07 -10.45 -24.73
N PHE A 279 21.95 -9.77 -25.03
CA PHE A 279 21.41 -9.68 -26.38
C PHE A 279 22.38 -9.06 -27.39
N GLU A 280 23.12 -8.01 -27.01
CA GLU A 280 24.08 -7.35 -27.90
C GLU A 280 25.24 -8.30 -28.29
N THR A 281 25.67 -9.12 -27.35
CA THR A 281 26.68 -10.17 -27.63
C THR A 281 26.12 -11.27 -28.54
N CYS A 282 24.85 -11.67 -28.32
CA CYS A 282 24.18 -12.65 -29.16
C CYS A 282 23.98 -12.17 -30.60
N LYS A 283 23.70 -10.89 -30.82
CA LYS A 283 23.64 -10.30 -32.18
C LYS A 283 24.97 -10.44 -32.92
N LYS A 284 26.07 -10.15 -32.23
CA LYS A 284 27.42 -10.31 -32.80
C LYS A 284 27.73 -11.79 -33.17
N ALA A 285 27.27 -12.74 -32.36
CA ALA A 285 27.38 -14.17 -32.64
C ALA A 285 26.54 -14.60 -33.84
N VAL A 286 25.29 -14.09 -33.91
CA VAL A 286 24.37 -14.30 -35.06
C VAL A 286 25.05 -13.78 -36.35
N ASP A 287 25.62 -12.57 -36.35
CA ASP A 287 26.29 -12.01 -37.51
C ASP A 287 27.44 -12.88 -38.00
N LYS A 288 28.26 -13.39 -37.07
CA LYS A 288 29.38 -14.29 -37.38
C LYS A 288 28.91 -15.59 -38.02
N LEU A 289 27.84 -16.22 -37.51
CA LEU A 289 27.31 -17.48 -38.03
C LEU A 289 26.54 -17.26 -39.35
N ARG A 290 25.88 -16.12 -39.52
CA ARG A 290 25.24 -15.74 -40.78
C ARG A 290 26.22 -15.56 -41.92
N GLN A 291 27.47 -15.08 -41.65
CA GLN A 291 28.54 -15.06 -42.64
C GLN A 291 28.90 -16.48 -43.09
N GLN A 292 28.70 -17.49 -42.25
CA GLN A 292 28.87 -18.90 -42.56
C GLN A 292 27.65 -19.55 -43.22
N LYS A 293 26.60 -18.72 -43.54
CA LYS A 293 25.31 -19.12 -44.12
C LYS A 293 24.42 -19.95 -43.18
N GLU A 294 24.70 -19.95 -41.88
CA GLU A 294 23.84 -20.57 -40.89
C GLU A 294 22.55 -19.74 -40.66
N LYS A 295 21.38 -20.38 -40.60
CA LYS A 295 20.09 -19.74 -40.44
C LYS A 295 19.78 -19.58 -38.94
N VAL A 296 20.47 -18.68 -38.29
CA VAL A 296 20.35 -18.39 -36.86
C VAL A 296 19.83 -16.97 -36.62
N GLY A 297 19.17 -16.77 -35.51
CA GLY A 297 18.68 -15.48 -35.04
C GLY A 297 18.64 -15.44 -33.52
N CYS A 298 18.44 -14.27 -32.95
CA CYS A 298 18.25 -14.16 -31.51
C CYS A 298 17.06 -13.27 -31.16
N LEU A 299 16.54 -13.45 -29.96
CA LEU A 299 15.37 -12.81 -29.43
C LEU A 299 15.63 -12.41 -27.99
N ARG A 300 15.24 -11.19 -27.60
CA ARG A 300 15.33 -10.70 -26.24
C ARG A 300 13.92 -10.53 -25.66
N VAL A 301 13.72 -11.03 -24.44
CA VAL A 301 12.56 -10.71 -23.63
C VAL A 301 12.83 -9.39 -22.92
N VAL A 302 12.07 -8.35 -23.27
CA VAL A 302 12.16 -7.02 -22.68
C VAL A 302 11.23 -6.91 -21.49
N MET A 303 10.00 -7.43 -21.61
CA MET A 303 9.01 -7.48 -20.54
C MET A 303 8.85 -8.91 -20.04
N LEU A 304 9.14 -9.12 -18.74
CA LEU A 304 8.97 -10.41 -18.09
C LEU A 304 7.55 -10.59 -17.54
N GLN A 305 6.95 -9.52 -17.00
CA GLN A 305 5.59 -9.55 -16.47
C GLN A 305 4.79 -8.31 -16.92
N PRO A 306 3.60 -8.51 -17.49
CA PRO A 306 3.05 -9.78 -17.97
C PRO A 306 3.90 -10.39 -19.09
N PHE A 307 4.03 -11.72 -19.10
CA PHE A 307 4.87 -12.38 -20.08
C PHE A 307 4.23 -12.38 -21.48
N PRO A 308 4.88 -11.87 -22.53
CA PRO A 308 4.32 -11.76 -23.88
C PRO A 308 4.32 -13.10 -24.61
N GLY A 309 3.77 -14.15 -23.96
CA GLY A 309 3.87 -15.54 -24.41
C GLY A 309 3.17 -15.81 -25.74
N ALA A 310 2.04 -15.14 -26.01
CA ALA A 310 1.31 -15.31 -27.26
C ALA A 310 2.13 -14.81 -28.48
N ASP A 311 2.78 -13.66 -28.36
CA ASP A 311 3.63 -13.11 -29.41
C ASP A 311 4.94 -13.87 -29.56
N LEU A 312 5.48 -14.34 -28.43
CA LEU A 312 6.64 -15.24 -28.45
C LEU A 312 6.34 -16.51 -29.24
N VAL A 313 5.22 -17.16 -29.03
CA VAL A 313 4.84 -18.37 -29.75
C VAL A 313 4.72 -18.12 -31.25
N LYS A 314 4.18 -16.97 -31.68
CA LYS A 314 4.13 -16.60 -33.11
C LYS A 314 5.53 -16.57 -33.74
N LEU A 315 6.52 -16.00 -33.01
CA LEU A 315 7.93 -15.95 -33.48
C LEU A 315 8.61 -17.31 -33.47
N LEU A 316 8.23 -18.21 -32.56
CA LEU A 316 8.83 -19.52 -32.39
C LEU A 316 8.21 -20.60 -33.27
N SER A 317 6.99 -20.37 -33.77
CA SER A 317 6.26 -21.37 -34.59
C SER A 317 7.03 -21.76 -35.85
N GLY A 318 7.20 -23.06 -36.08
CA GLY A 318 7.91 -23.58 -37.24
C GLY A 318 9.44 -23.51 -37.20
N LYS A 319 10.04 -23.01 -36.13
CA LYS A 319 11.49 -23.05 -35.91
C LYS A 319 11.93 -24.49 -35.60
N LYS A 320 13.16 -24.85 -35.97
CA LYS A 320 13.71 -26.18 -35.67
C LYS A 320 14.09 -26.35 -34.22
N ALA A 321 14.81 -25.33 -33.67
CA ALA A 321 15.28 -25.34 -32.30
C ALA A 321 15.36 -23.96 -31.71
N VAL A 322 15.15 -23.89 -30.42
CA VAL A 322 15.25 -22.67 -29.61
C VAL A 322 16.09 -22.98 -28.38
N THR A 323 17.10 -22.18 -28.11
CA THR A 323 17.86 -22.26 -26.85
C THR A 323 17.51 -21.07 -25.98
N VAL A 324 17.08 -21.32 -24.76
CA VAL A 324 16.78 -20.29 -23.76
C VAL A 324 17.96 -20.18 -22.80
N LEU A 325 18.54 -19.01 -22.68
CA LEU A 325 19.63 -18.73 -21.75
C LEU A 325 19.13 -17.99 -20.53
N ASP A 326 19.11 -18.67 -19.41
CA ASP A 326 18.82 -18.08 -18.11
C ASP A 326 20.10 -17.51 -17.47
N GLN A 327 20.02 -16.35 -16.84
CA GLN A 327 21.08 -15.78 -16.01
C GLN A 327 20.84 -16.04 -14.51
N THR A 328 20.11 -17.09 -14.22
CA THR A 328 19.67 -17.46 -12.88
C THR A 328 19.89 -18.95 -12.67
N TYR A 329 20.52 -19.30 -11.55
CA TYR A 329 20.66 -20.66 -11.10
C TYR A 329 19.99 -20.86 -9.75
N LEU A 330 18.97 -21.71 -9.71
CA LEU A 330 18.29 -22.12 -8.48
C LEU A 330 18.71 -23.56 -8.17
N SER A 331 19.42 -23.76 -7.06
CA SER A 331 20.03 -25.05 -6.69
C SER A 331 19.04 -26.21 -6.61
N ALA A 332 17.80 -25.96 -6.21
CA ALA A 332 16.71 -26.95 -6.12
C ALA A 332 15.82 -26.99 -7.37
N SER A 333 16.03 -26.13 -8.36
CA SER A 333 15.26 -26.12 -9.61
C SER A 333 15.99 -26.86 -10.71
N ALA A 334 15.26 -27.73 -11.40
CA ALA A 334 15.79 -28.40 -12.59
C ALA A 334 15.90 -27.47 -13.80
N GLU A 335 15.14 -26.36 -13.81
CA GLU A 335 14.98 -25.48 -14.97
C GLU A 335 15.01 -24.00 -14.54
N GLY A 336 15.57 -23.15 -15.40
CA GLY A 336 15.59 -21.71 -15.19
C GLY A 336 14.22 -21.07 -15.32
N PRO A 337 13.99 -19.89 -14.71
CA PRO A 337 12.70 -19.21 -14.73
C PRO A 337 12.26 -18.78 -16.13
N LEU A 338 13.14 -18.19 -16.94
CA LEU A 338 12.82 -17.80 -18.31
C LEU A 338 12.46 -19.03 -19.18
N PHE A 339 13.21 -20.12 -19.01
CA PHE A 339 12.89 -21.39 -19.70
C PHE A 339 11.48 -21.89 -19.35
N ARG A 340 11.07 -21.81 -18.09
CA ARG A 340 9.73 -22.21 -17.66
C ARG A 340 8.64 -21.37 -18.33
N GLU A 341 8.81 -20.07 -18.43
CA GLU A 341 7.85 -19.18 -19.10
C GLU A 341 7.72 -19.50 -20.60
N VAL A 342 8.85 -19.69 -21.28
CA VAL A 342 8.86 -20.08 -22.70
C VAL A 342 8.18 -21.44 -22.90
N ALA A 343 8.49 -22.42 -22.05
CA ALA A 343 7.89 -23.76 -22.12
C ALA A 343 6.39 -23.72 -21.84
N ALA A 344 5.96 -22.93 -20.85
CA ALA A 344 4.55 -22.74 -20.53
C ALA A 344 3.79 -22.09 -21.69
N ALA A 345 4.34 -21.05 -22.32
CA ALA A 345 3.75 -20.38 -23.47
C ALA A 345 3.54 -21.35 -24.65
N LEU A 346 4.58 -22.14 -24.99
CA LEU A 346 4.49 -23.15 -26.05
C LEU A 346 3.47 -24.23 -25.72
N ASN A 347 3.34 -24.66 -24.47
CA ASN A 347 2.37 -25.67 -24.07
C ASN A 347 0.92 -25.14 -24.14
N LYS A 348 0.65 -23.89 -23.67
CA LYS A 348 -0.65 -23.25 -23.82
C LYS A 348 -1.11 -23.20 -25.29
N ALA A 349 -0.22 -22.83 -26.19
CA ALA A 349 -0.51 -22.81 -27.63
C ALA A 349 -0.69 -24.21 -28.23
N LEU A 350 0.04 -25.22 -27.75
CA LEU A 350 -0.10 -26.61 -28.15
C LEU A 350 -1.44 -27.22 -27.69
N ASP A 351 -1.89 -26.86 -26.48
CA ASP A 351 -3.19 -27.30 -25.94
C ASP A 351 -4.35 -26.77 -26.81
N ASN A 352 -4.22 -25.58 -27.40
CA ASN A 352 -5.18 -25.02 -28.33
C ASN A 352 -5.30 -25.83 -29.65
N SER A 353 -4.37 -26.76 -29.94
CA SER A 353 -4.48 -27.69 -31.08
C SER A 353 -5.52 -28.77 -30.88
N SER A 354 -6.03 -28.95 -29.68
CA SER A 354 -7.19 -29.80 -29.39
C SER A 354 -8.48 -29.12 -29.85
N ALA A 355 -9.59 -29.88 -29.92
CA ALA A 355 -10.88 -29.37 -30.43
C ALA A 355 -11.48 -28.19 -29.62
N MET A 356 -10.95 -27.91 -28.44
CA MET A 356 -11.33 -26.76 -27.58
C MET A 356 -10.16 -25.80 -27.46
N GLN A 357 -10.35 -24.55 -27.85
CA GLN A 357 -9.38 -23.47 -27.61
C GLN A 357 -9.44 -23.07 -26.14
N ILE A 358 -8.61 -23.68 -25.29
CA ILE A 358 -8.60 -23.52 -23.84
C ILE A 358 -7.95 -22.20 -23.43
N ASN A 359 -6.95 -21.75 -24.23
CA ASN A 359 -6.20 -20.51 -23.99
C ASN A 359 -6.48 -19.52 -25.13
N PRO A 360 -7.57 -18.71 -25.06
CA PRO A 360 -8.05 -17.92 -26.20
C PRO A 360 -7.03 -16.88 -26.68
N ASP A 361 -6.17 -16.36 -25.81
CA ASP A 361 -5.17 -15.36 -26.13
C ASP A 361 -3.95 -15.94 -26.90
N TYR A 362 -3.77 -17.25 -26.89
CA TYR A 362 -2.65 -17.93 -27.52
C TYR A 362 -3.01 -18.44 -28.93
N PRO A 363 -2.06 -18.37 -29.88
CA PRO A 363 -2.26 -18.99 -31.20
C PRO A 363 -2.36 -20.51 -31.09
N ILE A 364 -2.89 -21.13 -32.12
CA ILE A 364 -2.88 -22.60 -32.26
C ILE A 364 -1.49 -23.04 -32.75
N LEU A 365 -0.83 -23.92 -32.02
CA LEU A 365 0.48 -24.47 -32.37
C LEU A 365 0.35 -25.99 -32.67
N GLY A 366 0.59 -26.37 -33.92
CA GLY A 366 0.63 -27.80 -34.28
C GLY A 366 1.87 -28.51 -33.69
N LYS A 367 1.75 -29.81 -33.40
CA LYS A 367 2.87 -30.60 -32.88
C LYS A 367 4.12 -30.54 -33.75
N ASN A 368 3.97 -30.45 -35.07
CA ASN A 368 5.06 -30.37 -36.04
C ASN A 368 5.66 -28.95 -36.14
N GLN A 369 5.00 -27.96 -35.56
CA GLN A 369 5.46 -26.54 -35.54
C GLN A 369 6.16 -26.20 -34.25
N LYS A 370 6.06 -27.03 -33.20
CA LYS A 370 6.73 -26.81 -31.93
C LYS A 370 8.23 -27.06 -32.08
N PRO A 371 9.09 -26.06 -31.78
CA PRO A 371 10.53 -26.24 -31.84
C PRO A 371 11.03 -27.17 -30.74
N LEU A 372 12.22 -27.75 -30.94
CA LEU A 372 12.99 -28.33 -29.85
C LEU A 372 13.45 -27.22 -28.93
N VAL A 373 13.24 -27.34 -27.63
CA VAL A 373 13.65 -26.30 -26.67
C VAL A 373 14.80 -26.80 -25.83
N TYR A 374 15.93 -26.10 -25.96
CA TYR A 374 17.13 -26.33 -25.15
C TYR A 374 17.21 -25.28 -24.05
N ARG A 375 17.75 -25.67 -22.93
CA ARG A 375 18.08 -24.74 -21.84
C ARG A 375 19.58 -24.52 -21.77
N GLY A 376 19.96 -23.31 -21.41
CA GLY A 376 21.34 -22.94 -21.12
C GLY A 376 21.42 -21.97 -19.96
N LEU A 377 22.58 -21.89 -19.34
CA LEU A 377 22.85 -20.96 -18.27
C LEU A 377 24.02 -20.06 -18.69
N CYS A 378 23.88 -18.77 -18.45
CA CYS A 378 24.96 -17.80 -18.70
C CYS A 378 24.99 -16.75 -17.56
N GLY A 379 26.01 -15.90 -17.55
CA GLY A 379 26.03 -14.75 -16.65
C GLY A 379 26.23 -15.06 -15.16
N LEU A 380 26.41 -16.32 -14.77
CA LEU A 380 26.52 -16.71 -13.36
C LEU A 380 27.75 -16.06 -12.69
N GLY A 381 27.52 -15.50 -11.49
CA GLY A 381 28.55 -14.75 -10.77
C GLY A 381 28.96 -13.46 -11.48
N GLY A 382 28.09 -12.92 -12.32
CA GLY A 382 28.29 -11.69 -13.05
C GLY A 382 29.31 -11.80 -14.20
N LYS A 383 29.50 -12.99 -14.79
CA LYS A 383 30.34 -13.16 -15.97
C LYS A 383 29.57 -12.81 -17.23
N VAL A 384 30.10 -11.85 -17.99
CA VAL A 384 29.54 -11.49 -19.31
C VAL A 384 29.71 -12.65 -20.27
N ILE A 385 28.67 -13.04 -21.00
CA ILE A 385 28.77 -14.01 -22.08
C ILE A 385 29.61 -13.43 -23.22
N THR A 386 30.57 -14.21 -23.71
CA THR A 386 31.40 -13.82 -24.85
C THR A 386 30.77 -14.23 -26.18
N VAL A 387 31.15 -13.58 -27.28
CA VAL A 387 30.71 -13.95 -28.63
C VAL A 387 31.07 -15.41 -28.97
N SER A 388 32.23 -15.88 -28.51
CA SER A 388 32.64 -17.28 -28.71
C SER A 388 31.75 -18.28 -27.97
N GLU A 389 31.34 -17.95 -26.75
CA GLU A 389 30.39 -18.78 -25.97
C GLU A 389 29.03 -18.79 -26.62
N ALA A 390 28.50 -17.64 -27.07
CA ALA A 390 27.22 -17.56 -27.76
C ALA A 390 27.24 -18.35 -29.09
N VAL A 391 28.37 -18.32 -29.85
CA VAL A 391 28.54 -19.17 -31.03
C VAL A 391 28.50 -20.64 -30.65
N SER A 392 29.17 -21.05 -29.59
CA SER A 392 29.15 -22.47 -29.13
C SER A 392 27.76 -22.94 -28.70
N VAL A 393 26.92 -22.03 -28.17
CA VAL A 393 25.51 -22.33 -27.87
C VAL A 393 24.74 -22.66 -29.14
N PHE A 394 24.93 -21.86 -30.21
CA PHE A 394 24.30 -22.14 -31.50
C PHE A 394 24.83 -23.43 -32.14
N GLU A 395 26.14 -23.66 -32.10
CA GLU A 395 26.74 -24.90 -32.62
C GLU A 395 26.17 -26.16 -31.96
N ASN A 396 25.88 -26.08 -30.66
CA ASN A 396 25.21 -27.16 -29.93
C ASN A 396 23.78 -27.39 -30.43
N SER A 397 23.02 -26.34 -30.74
CA SER A 397 21.67 -26.48 -31.29
C SER A 397 21.65 -26.90 -32.77
N LEU A 398 22.66 -26.51 -33.53
CA LEU A 398 22.81 -26.90 -34.94
C LEU A 398 23.21 -28.39 -35.10
N SER A 399 23.95 -28.94 -34.15
CA SER A 399 24.33 -30.35 -34.11
C SER A 399 23.14 -31.21 -33.57
N LEU A 400 22.09 -31.40 -34.33
CA LEU A 400 20.85 -32.10 -33.93
C LEU A 400 21.04 -33.53 -33.35
N ASN A 401 22.24 -34.06 -33.33
CA ASN A 401 22.58 -35.39 -32.79
C ASN A 401 22.99 -35.36 -31.31
N SER A 402 22.96 -34.19 -30.66
CA SER A 402 23.39 -34.10 -29.28
C SER A 402 22.30 -34.63 -28.32
N THR A 403 22.65 -35.61 -27.54
CA THR A 403 21.87 -36.08 -26.38
C THR A 403 21.83 -34.99 -25.27
N ASN A 404 22.50 -33.88 -25.51
CA ASN A 404 22.62 -32.78 -24.59
C ASN A 404 21.44 -31.83 -24.68
N LYS A 405 20.52 -31.89 -23.71
CA LYS A 405 19.32 -31.03 -23.62
C LYS A 405 19.56 -29.69 -22.91
N GLY A 406 20.76 -29.37 -22.55
CA GLY A 406 21.11 -28.11 -21.89
C GLY A 406 22.59 -27.77 -22.00
N LEU A 407 22.91 -26.50 -22.00
CA LEU A 407 24.26 -25.94 -22.09
C LEU A 407 24.54 -25.00 -20.94
N PHE A 408 25.71 -25.14 -20.36
CA PHE A 408 26.24 -24.25 -19.32
C PHE A 408 27.30 -23.33 -19.94
N THR A 409 27.08 -22.00 -19.92
CA THR A 409 28.02 -21.02 -20.46
C THR A 409 28.74 -20.26 -19.34
N GLY A 410 29.99 -19.86 -19.58
CA GLY A 410 30.78 -19.10 -18.59
C GLY A 410 31.75 -19.95 -17.76
N THR A 411 31.89 -21.27 -18.06
CA THR A 411 32.93 -22.14 -17.51
C THR A 411 34.06 -22.31 -18.51
N GLN A 412 35.33 -22.38 -18.02
CA GLN A 412 36.48 -22.66 -18.88
C GLN A 412 36.34 -23.99 -19.60
N LYS A 413 36.82 -24.07 -20.84
CA LYS A 413 36.70 -25.22 -21.78
C LYS A 413 37.16 -26.59 -21.24
N ASN A 414 37.81 -26.66 -20.08
CA ASN A 414 38.48 -27.88 -19.60
C ASN A 414 37.69 -28.70 -18.57
N ASN A 415 36.40 -28.39 -18.28
CA ASN A 415 35.65 -29.12 -17.28
C ASN A 415 34.56 -29.96 -17.92
N SER A 416 34.93 -30.94 -18.75
CA SER A 416 34.02 -31.89 -19.41
C SER A 416 33.15 -32.68 -18.43
N ASP A 417 33.65 -32.96 -17.23
CA ASP A 417 32.90 -33.72 -16.21
C ASP A 417 31.75 -32.97 -15.59
N LEU A 418 31.85 -31.64 -15.44
CA LEU A 418 30.74 -30.82 -14.95
C LEU A 418 29.60 -30.68 -15.97
N ARG A 419 29.94 -30.69 -17.28
CA ARG A 419 28.95 -30.69 -18.36
C ARG A 419 28.05 -31.92 -18.32
N HIS A 420 28.61 -33.09 -18.06
CA HIS A 420 27.85 -34.34 -17.99
C HIS A 420 26.97 -34.46 -16.75
N LYS A 421 27.40 -33.95 -15.61
CA LYS A 421 26.64 -34.03 -14.37
C LYS A 421 25.45 -33.08 -14.30
N PHE A 422 25.54 -31.88 -14.89
CA PHE A 422 24.43 -30.90 -14.94
C PHE A 422 23.56 -30.98 -16.19
N MET A 423 24.00 -31.69 -17.24
CA MET A 423 23.35 -31.80 -18.55
C MET A 423 22.64 -33.14 -18.75
N SER A 424 22.86 -34.14 -17.91
CA SER A 424 22.03 -35.32 -17.89
C SER A 424 20.66 -34.92 -17.35
N GLY A 425 19.77 -34.49 -18.23
CA GLY A 425 18.36 -34.35 -17.90
C GLY A 425 17.90 -35.66 -17.33
N VAL A 426 17.91 -35.79 -16.02
CA VAL A 426 17.17 -36.84 -15.36
C VAL A 426 15.72 -36.53 -15.69
N SER A 427 15.21 -37.26 -16.67
CA SER A 427 13.81 -37.28 -16.97
C SER A 427 13.11 -37.85 -15.74
N PHE A 428 12.53 -36.96 -14.92
CA PHE A 428 11.62 -37.39 -13.87
C PHE A 428 10.26 -37.81 -14.46
N THR A 429 10.28 -38.81 -15.33
CA THR A 429 9.12 -39.57 -15.73
C THR A 429 9.14 -40.93 -15.05
N LYS A 430 9.61 -41.03 -13.86
CA LYS A 430 9.37 -42.20 -13.01
C LYS A 430 8.64 -41.72 -11.77
N THR A 431 7.46 -42.28 -11.58
CA THR A 431 6.70 -42.38 -10.35
C THR A 431 7.60 -42.17 -9.15
N ASN A 432 7.27 -41.20 -8.32
CA ASN A 432 8.00 -40.84 -7.11
C ASN A 432 8.28 -42.11 -6.27
N PRO A 433 9.53 -42.64 -6.24
CA PRO A 433 9.81 -43.89 -5.54
C PRO A 433 9.83 -43.71 -4.00
N ASP A 434 9.61 -42.50 -3.53
CA ASP A 434 9.71 -42.14 -2.10
C ASP A 434 8.34 -42.07 -1.41
N LEU A 435 7.21 -42.10 -2.14
CA LEU A 435 5.88 -42.15 -1.51
C LEU A 435 5.72 -43.34 -0.52
N PRO A 436 6.13 -44.59 -0.85
CA PRO A 436 6.08 -45.67 0.13
C PRO A 436 6.95 -45.50 1.34
N LYS A 437 8.05 -44.72 1.22
CA LYS A 437 8.93 -44.42 2.36
C LYS A 437 8.32 -43.36 3.28
N VAL A 438 7.59 -42.39 2.75
CA VAL A 438 6.92 -41.38 3.54
C VAL A 438 5.77 -42.00 4.34
N GLU A 439 4.99 -42.90 3.74
CA GLU A 439 3.94 -43.63 4.45
C GLU A 439 4.52 -44.53 5.56
N ALA A 440 5.60 -45.26 5.27
CA ALA A 440 6.28 -46.09 6.26
C ALA A 440 6.91 -45.25 7.41
N GLU A 441 7.38 -44.04 7.12
CA GLU A 441 7.91 -43.12 8.12
C GLU A 441 6.80 -42.50 8.98
N LEU A 442 5.62 -42.22 8.40
CA LEU A 442 4.44 -41.78 9.15
C LEU A 442 3.90 -42.89 10.06
N ASP A 443 3.84 -44.15 9.60
CA ASP A 443 3.45 -45.30 10.39
C ASP A 443 4.43 -45.52 11.56
N ARG A 444 5.73 -45.35 11.31
CA ARG A 444 6.76 -45.39 12.32
C ARG A 444 6.62 -44.27 13.36
N LEU A 445 6.35 -43.02 12.91
CA LEU A 445 6.09 -41.87 13.76
C LEU A 445 4.88 -42.14 14.66
N GLN A 446 3.83 -42.74 14.14
CA GLN A 446 2.65 -43.12 14.90
C GLN A 446 2.93 -44.19 15.94
N THR A 447 3.80 -45.16 15.62
CA THR A 447 4.13 -46.28 16.49
C THR A 447 5.16 -45.91 17.57
N ASP A 448 6.24 -45.25 17.16
CA ASP A 448 7.38 -44.98 18.04
C ASP A 448 7.23 -43.64 18.81
N TYR A 449 6.47 -42.69 18.25
CA TYR A 449 6.31 -41.33 18.79
C TYR A 449 4.85 -40.85 18.70
N PRO A 450 3.91 -41.50 19.39
CA PRO A 450 2.48 -41.19 19.25
C PRO A 450 2.09 -39.74 19.61
N GLU A 451 2.83 -39.12 20.54
CA GLU A 451 2.58 -37.73 20.93
C GLU A 451 3.02 -36.73 19.84
N LEU A 452 4.11 -37.00 19.13
CA LEU A 452 4.56 -36.22 17.99
C LEU A 452 3.61 -36.39 16.79
N TYR A 453 3.11 -37.60 16.58
CA TYR A 453 2.15 -37.91 15.52
C TYR A 453 0.83 -37.13 15.71
N LYS A 454 0.35 -37.00 16.95
CA LYS A 454 -0.84 -36.18 17.27
C LYS A 454 -0.68 -34.73 16.87
N LEU A 455 0.53 -34.16 16.94
CA LEU A 455 0.82 -32.78 16.48
C LEU A 455 0.79 -32.62 14.96
N THR A 456 0.90 -33.71 14.19
CA THR A 456 0.84 -33.68 12.73
C THR A 456 -0.57 -33.84 12.18
N LEU A 457 -1.55 -34.20 13.02
CA LEU A 457 -2.96 -34.30 12.63
C LEU A 457 -3.60 -32.90 12.67
N PRO A 458 -4.42 -32.55 11.69
CA PRO A 458 -5.22 -31.30 11.80
C PRO A 458 -6.10 -31.43 13.05
N GLU A 459 -6.08 -30.42 13.90
CA GLU A 459 -7.00 -30.34 15.04
C GLU A 459 -8.43 -30.46 14.53
N THR A 460 -9.02 -31.63 14.75
CA THR A 460 -10.47 -31.76 14.64
C THR A 460 -11.06 -30.97 15.79
N SER A 461 -11.51 -29.76 15.49
CA SER A 461 -12.23 -28.92 16.43
C SER A 461 -13.50 -29.63 16.88
N SER A 462 -13.38 -30.41 17.95
CA SER A 462 -14.54 -30.76 18.77
C SER A 462 -14.91 -29.50 19.58
N SER A 463 -15.61 -28.58 18.96
CA SER A 463 -16.24 -27.50 19.69
C SER A 463 -17.49 -28.06 20.40
N GLU A 464 -17.31 -28.62 21.55
CA GLU A 464 -18.36 -28.54 22.55
C GLU A 464 -18.37 -27.10 23.06
N ALA A 465 -19.30 -26.33 22.54
CA ALA A 465 -19.61 -25.02 23.07
C ALA A 465 -20.00 -25.21 24.56
N PRO A 466 -19.44 -24.42 25.47
CA PRO A 466 -19.91 -24.43 26.86
C PRO A 466 -21.36 -23.95 26.89
N THR A 467 -22.28 -24.84 27.20
CA THR A 467 -23.68 -24.49 27.53
C THR A 467 -23.69 -23.79 28.89
N GLY A 468 -23.21 -22.56 28.92
CA GLY A 468 -23.48 -21.61 29.98
C GLY A 468 -24.82 -21.00 29.73
N LYS A 469 -25.80 -21.28 30.63
CA LYS A 469 -27.10 -20.61 30.64
C LYS A 469 -26.84 -19.10 30.66
N ALA A 470 -27.24 -18.41 29.60
CA ALA A 470 -27.32 -16.97 29.56
C ALA A 470 -28.21 -16.50 30.71
N SER A 471 -27.62 -15.76 31.63
CA SER A 471 -28.36 -14.97 32.61
C SER A 471 -29.17 -13.90 31.86
N ALA A 472 -30.39 -13.68 32.33
CA ALA A 472 -31.45 -12.82 31.80
C ALA A 472 -30.96 -11.64 30.94
N GLU A 473 -31.51 -11.58 29.73
CA GLU A 473 -31.44 -10.44 28.80
C GLU A 473 -31.77 -9.13 29.50
N GLN A 474 -30.77 -8.38 29.88
CA GLN A 474 -30.95 -6.95 30.00
C GLN A 474 -30.92 -6.40 28.56
N THR A 475 -32.08 -6.15 28.02
CA THR A 475 -32.25 -5.42 26.76
C THR A 475 -31.73 -4.01 26.97
N LEU A 476 -30.44 -3.83 26.65
CA LEU A 476 -29.87 -2.51 26.46
C LEU A 476 -30.66 -1.84 25.33
N ASN A 477 -31.22 -0.69 25.58
CA ASN A 477 -31.87 0.13 24.55
C ASN A 477 -30.79 0.59 23.57
N ILE A 478 -30.60 -0.20 22.51
CA ILE A 478 -29.69 0.16 21.42
C ILE A 478 -30.34 1.32 20.68
N SER A 479 -29.69 2.48 20.66
CA SER A 479 -30.16 3.59 19.83
C SER A 479 -30.20 3.14 18.38
N THR A 480 -31.35 3.11 17.76
CA THR A 480 -31.55 2.79 16.34
C THR A 480 -31.14 3.95 15.43
N GLU A 481 -30.73 5.09 16.00
CA GLU A 481 -30.25 6.22 15.22
C GLU A 481 -28.79 6.02 14.84
N LEU A 482 -28.49 6.22 13.55
CA LEU A 482 -27.13 6.25 13.07
C LEU A 482 -26.30 7.33 13.79
N PRO A 483 -25.07 7.06 14.19
CA PRO A 483 -24.19 8.05 14.80
C PRO A 483 -24.08 9.33 13.97
N LEU A 484 -23.92 10.48 14.63
CA LEU A 484 -23.89 11.77 13.96
C LEU A 484 -22.74 11.87 12.93
N ALA A 485 -21.61 11.26 13.22
CA ALA A 485 -20.49 11.19 12.30
C ALA A 485 -20.88 10.53 10.97
N ILE A 486 -21.66 9.45 11.02
CA ILE A 486 -22.16 8.77 9.81
C ILE A 486 -23.19 9.63 9.11
N ARG A 487 -24.10 10.28 9.86
CA ARG A 487 -25.12 11.16 9.28
C ARG A 487 -24.58 12.43 8.67
N SER A 488 -23.47 12.95 9.19
CA SER A 488 -22.77 14.10 8.64
C SER A 488 -21.84 13.75 7.47
N TYR A 489 -21.59 12.47 7.26
CA TYR A 489 -20.83 11.99 6.12
C TYR A 489 -21.67 12.15 4.85
N HIS A 490 -21.35 13.17 4.08
CA HIS A 490 -22.02 13.38 2.80
C HIS A 490 -21.46 12.37 1.77
N ASP A 491 -22.35 11.56 1.19
CA ASP A 491 -22.09 10.62 0.09
C ASP A 491 -21.76 11.37 -1.23
N GLN A 492 -20.94 12.40 -1.17
CA GLN A 492 -20.61 13.28 -2.33
C GLN A 492 -19.30 12.92 -3.02
N GLY A 493 -18.50 12.07 -2.43
CA GLY A 493 -17.22 11.65 -3.00
C GLY A 493 -17.34 10.62 -4.14
N PRO A 494 -16.21 10.18 -4.69
CA PRO A 494 -16.17 9.06 -5.61
C PRO A 494 -16.86 7.82 -5.03
N PRO A 495 -17.42 6.91 -5.85
CA PRO A 495 -18.19 5.77 -5.35
C PRO A 495 -17.48 4.93 -4.27
N TYR A 496 -16.16 4.77 -4.36
CA TYR A 496 -15.39 3.97 -3.40
C TYR A 496 -15.27 4.62 -2.01
N THR A 497 -15.51 5.93 -1.87
CA THR A 497 -15.48 6.64 -0.58
C THR A 497 -16.83 6.67 0.13
N ARG A 498 -17.91 6.19 -0.51
CA ARG A 498 -19.27 6.31 0.01
C ARG A 498 -19.58 5.24 1.04
N LEU A 499 -19.84 5.66 2.26
CA LEU A 499 -20.17 4.75 3.37
C LEU A 499 -21.47 3.99 3.14
N SER A 500 -22.52 4.65 2.61
CA SER A 500 -23.80 4.00 2.29
C SER A 500 -23.65 2.85 1.30
N ARG A 501 -22.83 3.04 0.24
CA ARG A 501 -22.53 1.97 -0.71
C ARG A 501 -21.85 0.79 -0.01
N PHE A 502 -20.78 1.08 0.75
CA PHE A 502 -20.02 0.04 1.46
C PHE A 502 -20.95 -0.74 2.40
N GLN A 503 -21.75 -0.04 3.22
CA GLN A 503 -22.66 -0.69 4.15
C GLN A 503 -23.67 -1.58 3.45
N ASN A 504 -24.30 -1.10 2.38
CA ASN A 504 -25.35 -1.84 1.67
C ASN A 504 -24.82 -3.02 0.83
N GLN A 505 -23.58 -2.97 0.38
CA GLN A 505 -22.99 -4.00 -0.48
C GLN A 505 -22.10 -5.00 0.26
N THR A 506 -21.43 -4.56 1.32
CA THR A 506 -20.38 -5.34 2.00
C THR A 506 -20.60 -5.40 3.51
N GLY A 507 -20.76 -4.26 4.17
CA GLY A 507 -20.79 -4.14 5.63
C GLY A 507 -21.87 -4.97 6.30
N ILE A 508 -23.06 -5.02 5.72
CA ILE A 508 -24.19 -5.78 6.25
C ILE A 508 -23.90 -7.30 6.31
N PHE A 509 -23.15 -7.83 5.34
CA PHE A 509 -22.79 -9.25 5.34
C PHE A 509 -21.84 -9.59 6.49
N TYR A 510 -20.86 -8.70 6.78
CA TYR A 510 -19.97 -8.87 7.93
C TYR A 510 -20.72 -8.74 9.25
N GLN A 511 -21.66 -7.81 9.37
CA GLN A 511 -22.48 -7.65 10.58
C GLN A 511 -23.34 -8.88 10.87
N GLU A 512 -23.81 -9.56 9.83
CA GLU A 512 -24.64 -10.75 9.95
C GLU A 512 -23.83 -12.07 9.95
N ASN A 513 -22.51 -12.03 9.98
CA ASN A 513 -21.61 -13.19 9.84
C ASN A 513 -21.91 -14.05 8.59
N LYS A 514 -22.20 -13.36 7.48
CA LYS A 514 -22.52 -13.99 6.17
C LYS A 514 -21.53 -13.62 5.08
N GLU A 515 -20.30 -13.24 5.45
CA GLU A 515 -19.24 -12.82 4.53
C GLU A 515 -18.96 -13.84 3.44
N GLN A 516 -19.14 -15.14 3.70
CA GLN A 516 -18.99 -16.18 2.67
C GLN A 516 -20.02 -16.09 1.53
N LYS A 517 -21.05 -15.25 1.66
CA LYS A 517 -22.04 -15.01 0.61
C LYS A 517 -21.74 -13.75 -0.22
N LEU A 518 -20.65 -13.05 0.09
CA LEU A 518 -20.24 -11.90 -0.69
C LEU A 518 -19.85 -12.33 -2.12
N ASN A 519 -20.38 -11.60 -3.09
CA ASN A 519 -19.92 -11.69 -4.47
C ASN A 519 -18.80 -10.66 -4.70
N VAL A 520 -17.79 -11.07 -5.45
CA VAL A 520 -16.68 -10.17 -5.81
C VAL A 520 -17.19 -9.01 -6.68
N THR A 521 -16.90 -7.80 -6.25
CA THR A 521 -17.24 -6.54 -6.94
C THR A 521 -15.96 -5.79 -7.34
N PRO A 522 -16.02 -4.80 -8.27
CA PRO A 522 -14.86 -3.96 -8.57
C PRO A 522 -14.30 -3.23 -7.35
N PHE A 523 -15.13 -2.93 -6.35
CA PHE A 523 -14.69 -2.25 -5.13
C PHE A 523 -13.86 -3.15 -4.22
N ASP A 524 -14.07 -4.47 -4.26
CA ASP A 524 -13.29 -5.44 -3.50
C ASP A 524 -11.85 -5.57 -4.05
N ALA A 525 -11.61 -5.11 -5.29
CA ALA A 525 -10.26 -5.00 -5.85
C ALA A 525 -9.44 -3.85 -5.23
N LEU A 526 -10.09 -2.88 -4.59
CA LEU A 526 -9.41 -1.77 -3.93
C LEU A 526 -9.09 -2.11 -2.48
N PRO A 527 -7.88 -1.81 -2.01
CA PRO A 527 -7.48 -2.01 -0.62
C PRO A 527 -7.96 -0.87 0.29
N VAL A 528 -9.08 -0.25 -0.01
CA VAL A 528 -9.61 0.87 0.77
C VAL A 528 -11.06 0.66 1.12
N VAL A 529 -11.44 1.04 2.33
CA VAL A 529 -12.82 1.13 2.76
C VAL A 529 -13.16 2.59 3.12
N PRO A 530 -14.40 3.01 2.99
CA PRO A 530 -14.81 4.34 3.43
C PRO A 530 -14.47 4.59 4.90
N ALA A 531 -14.19 5.82 5.26
CA ALA A 531 -14.02 6.19 6.66
C ALA A 531 -15.33 5.98 7.46
N ALA A 532 -15.21 5.98 8.78
CA ALA A 532 -16.32 5.83 9.72
C ALA A 532 -17.05 4.46 9.68
N THR A 533 -16.52 3.43 9.04
CA THR A 533 -17.11 2.08 9.10
C THR A 533 -17.12 1.49 10.51
N ALA A 534 -16.22 1.93 11.41
CA ALA A 534 -16.22 1.55 12.82
C ALA A 534 -17.47 2.01 13.58
N GLU A 535 -18.09 3.10 13.15
CA GLU A 535 -19.32 3.64 13.77
C GLU A 535 -20.52 2.68 13.70
N LEU A 536 -20.43 1.67 12.85
CA LEU A 536 -21.48 0.65 12.67
C LEU A 536 -21.29 -0.55 13.60
N ARG A 537 -20.25 -0.57 14.42
CA ARG A 537 -19.99 -1.63 15.40
C ARG A 537 -20.78 -1.42 16.69
N GLU A 538 -21.05 -2.51 17.38
CA GLU A 538 -21.66 -2.51 18.72
C GLU A 538 -20.88 -3.48 19.62
N MET A 539 -19.92 -2.94 20.38
CA MET A 539 -19.02 -3.72 21.22
C MET A 539 -19.48 -3.81 22.69
N THR A 540 -20.56 -3.14 23.06
CA THR A 540 -20.99 -3.06 24.48
C THR A 540 -21.35 -4.42 25.08
N GLN A 541 -21.76 -5.37 24.26
CA GLN A 541 -22.09 -6.73 24.71
C GLN A 541 -20.91 -7.71 24.70
N LEU A 542 -19.78 -7.30 24.12
CA LEU A 542 -18.62 -8.16 23.90
C LEU A 542 -17.46 -7.90 24.88
N ARG A 543 -17.54 -6.84 25.67
CA ARG A 543 -16.51 -6.46 26.63
C ARG A 543 -17.02 -6.46 28.07
N THR A 544 -16.11 -6.64 29.02
CA THR A 544 -16.41 -6.59 30.46
C THR A 544 -15.93 -5.30 31.13
N ASN A 545 -14.90 -4.66 30.55
CA ASN A 545 -14.27 -3.49 31.13
C ASN A 545 -14.19 -2.37 30.09
N VAL A 546 -14.18 -1.12 30.59
CA VAL A 546 -14.02 0.10 29.76
C VAL A 546 -13.00 1.03 30.43
N PRO A 547 -12.32 1.90 29.67
CA PRO A 547 -11.47 2.92 30.27
C PRO A 547 -12.30 4.05 30.88
N GLN A 548 -11.92 4.50 32.08
CA GLN A 548 -12.38 5.72 32.72
C GLN A 548 -11.34 6.82 32.49
N PHE A 549 -11.76 7.98 32.04
CA PHE A 549 -10.88 9.13 31.81
C PHE A 549 -10.92 10.11 32.98
N LEU A 550 -9.75 10.32 33.61
CA LEU A 550 -9.52 11.28 34.67
C LEU A 550 -8.88 12.56 34.09
N ALA A 551 -9.71 13.53 33.74
CA ALA A 551 -9.26 14.72 33.02
C ALA A 551 -8.26 15.57 33.80
N SER A 552 -8.33 15.56 35.15
CA SER A 552 -7.39 16.26 36.04
C SER A 552 -5.94 15.80 35.92
N GLU A 553 -5.72 14.52 35.59
CA GLU A 553 -4.40 13.91 35.48
C GLU A 553 -3.84 13.97 34.05
N CYS A 554 -4.64 14.42 33.08
CA CYS A 554 -4.29 14.38 31.68
C CYS A 554 -3.35 15.53 31.27
N THR A 555 -2.26 15.20 30.60
CA THR A 555 -1.32 16.19 30.01
C THR A 555 -1.67 16.54 28.56
N GLY A 556 -2.53 15.74 27.90
CA GLY A 556 -2.90 15.93 26.49
C GLY A 556 -1.85 15.40 25.49
N CYS A 557 -0.94 14.50 25.89
CA CYS A 557 0.16 13.99 25.06
C CYS A 557 -0.31 13.23 23.79
N GLY A 558 -1.48 12.60 23.84
CA GLY A 558 -2.06 11.93 22.67
C GLY A 558 -1.78 10.43 22.55
N ASP A 559 -0.88 9.86 23.34
CA ASP A 559 -0.46 8.46 23.23
C ASP A 559 -1.64 7.46 23.26
N CYS A 560 -2.65 7.74 24.08
CA CYS A 560 -3.80 6.88 24.26
C CYS A 560 -4.67 6.76 23.01
N PHE A 561 -4.97 7.86 22.32
CA PHE A 561 -5.81 7.82 21.12
C PHE A 561 -5.02 7.50 19.85
N VAL A 562 -3.71 7.80 19.82
CA VAL A 562 -2.84 7.36 18.72
C VAL A 562 -2.74 5.85 18.65
N GLN A 563 -2.63 5.19 19.81
CA GLN A 563 -2.42 3.75 19.89
C GLN A 563 -3.72 2.95 20.04
N CYS A 564 -4.88 3.61 20.11
CA CYS A 564 -6.15 2.89 20.19
C CYS A 564 -6.44 2.12 18.90
N PRO A 565 -6.48 0.77 18.91
CA PRO A 565 -6.67 -0.03 17.70
C PRO A 565 -8.05 0.18 17.07
N GLU A 566 -9.05 0.53 17.88
CA GLU A 566 -10.42 0.73 17.44
C GLU A 566 -10.78 2.21 17.19
N SER A 567 -9.84 3.14 17.41
CA SER A 567 -10.09 4.59 17.44
C SER A 567 -11.33 4.96 18.27
N ALA A 568 -11.48 4.31 19.41
CA ALA A 568 -12.61 4.53 20.31
C ALA A 568 -12.39 5.68 21.32
N LEU A 569 -11.20 6.31 21.31
CA LEU A 569 -10.85 7.43 22.19
C LEU A 569 -10.89 8.72 21.36
N ALA A 570 -11.98 9.42 21.37
CA ALA A 570 -12.26 10.56 20.52
C ALA A 570 -11.76 11.87 21.12
N PRO A 571 -10.60 12.40 20.67
CA PRO A 571 -10.05 13.65 21.17
C PRO A 571 -10.75 14.85 20.56
N VAL A 572 -10.75 15.98 21.27
CA VAL A 572 -11.10 17.29 20.74
C VAL A 572 -10.52 18.38 21.61
N VAL A 573 -10.13 19.49 20.99
CA VAL A 573 -9.68 20.69 21.69
C VAL A 573 -10.66 21.82 21.39
N SER A 574 -11.25 22.39 22.44
CA SER A 574 -12.34 23.34 22.29
C SER A 574 -12.14 24.59 23.17
N PRO A 575 -12.39 25.79 22.66
CA PRO A 575 -12.54 26.97 23.48
C PRO A 575 -13.85 26.91 24.30
N THR A 576 -13.91 27.59 25.42
CA THR A 576 -15.07 27.61 26.33
C THR A 576 -16.39 28.02 25.64
N GLU A 577 -16.31 28.91 24.66
CA GLU A 577 -17.50 29.35 23.88
C GLU A 577 -18.08 28.21 23.03
N ALA A 578 -17.23 27.42 22.38
CA ALA A 578 -17.65 26.28 21.54
C ALA A 578 -18.37 25.20 22.37
N LEU A 579 -17.91 24.98 23.61
CA LEU A 579 -18.58 24.05 24.53
C LEU A 579 -20.03 24.48 24.81
N LEU A 580 -20.27 25.73 25.16
CA LEU A 580 -21.62 26.23 25.42
C LEU A 580 -22.51 26.24 24.15
N GLN A 581 -21.92 26.57 23.00
CA GLN A 581 -22.66 26.53 21.71
C GLN A 581 -23.08 25.11 21.34
N ALA A 582 -22.23 24.12 21.57
CA ALA A 582 -22.57 22.71 21.32
C ALA A 582 -23.68 22.23 22.22
N ALA A 583 -23.67 22.59 23.51
CA ALA A 583 -24.73 22.26 24.44
C ALA A 583 -26.09 22.91 24.04
N ALA A 584 -26.04 24.17 23.59
CA ALA A 584 -27.24 24.85 23.09
C ALA A 584 -27.79 24.22 21.81
N ALA A 585 -26.90 23.78 20.89
CA ALA A 585 -27.30 23.06 19.68
C ALA A 585 -27.94 21.71 19.99
N GLN A 586 -27.38 20.98 20.94
CA GLN A 586 -27.96 19.71 21.41
C GLN A 586 -29.33 19.91 22.08
N ALA A 587 -29.44 20.91 22.95
CA ALA A 587 -30.73 21.26 23.60
C ALA A 587 -31.83 21.60 22.56
N LYS A 588 -31.47 22.37 21.54
CA LYS A 588 -32.40 22.70 20.44
C LYS A 588 -32.88 21.44 19.70
N LYS A 589 -32.02 20.47 19.48
CA LYS A 589 -32.41 19.21 18.81
C LYS A 589 -33.31 18.35 19.69
N ASN A 590 -33.13 18.43 21.01
CA ASN A 590 -34.00 17.73 21.98
C ASN A 590 -35.35 18.44 22.22
N ALA A 591 -35.72 19.41 21.40
CA ALA A 591 -36.90 20.24 21.53
C ALA A 591 -36.94 21.10 22.81
N GLU A 592 -35.79 21.37 23.41
CA GLU A 592 -35.63 22.23 24.59
C GLU A 592 -34.72 23.45 24.22
N PRO A 593 -35.16 24.34 23.32
CA PRO A 593 -34.28 25.39 22.79
C PRO A 593 -33.85 26.39 23.88
N ILE A 594 -32.64 26.86 23.78
CA ILE A 594 -32.04 27.92 24.60
C ILE A 594 -32.21 29.23 23.83
N THR A 595 -33.06 30.13 24.34
CA THR A 595 -33.42 31.37 23.63
C THR A 595 -32.91 32.63 24.36
N GLN A 596 -33.24 32.78 25.63
CA GLN A 596 -32.90 33.95 26.46
C GLN A 596 -31.42 33.95 26.86
N LEU A 597 -30.85 32.77 27.09
CA LEU A 597 -29.45 32.63 27.47
C LEU A 597 -28.48 32.79 26.27
N THR A 598 -28.95 32.61 25.01
CA THR A 598 -28.12 32.69 23.81
C THR A 598 -27.24 33.94 23.73
N PRO A 599 -27.72 35.19 24.03
CA PRO A 599 -26.88 36.40 24.03
C PRO A 599 -25.82 36.39 25.13
N LEU A 600 -25.97 35.57 26.17
CA LEU A 600 -25.08 35.50 27.33
C LEU A 600 -24.04 34.38 27.18
N ILE A 601 -24.12 33.52 26.19
CA ILE A 601 -23.15 32.44 25.95
C ILE A 601 -21.73 32.98 25.88
N LYS A 602 -21.47 33.98 25.05
CA LYS A 602 -20.16 34.59 24.93
C LYS A 602 -19.64 35.28 26.21
N PRO A 603 -20.43 36.08 26.90
CA PRO A 603 -20.05 36.62 28.23
C PRO A 603 -19.72 35.52 29.24
N ILE A 604 -20.55 34.47 29.35
CA ILE A 604 -20.33 33.33 30.25
C ILE A 604 -19.02 32.60 29.88
N ALA A 605 -18.78 32.35 28.59
CA ALA A 605 -17.55 31.74 28.12
C ALA A 605 -16.30 32.57 28.46
N GLN A 606 -16.37 33.88 28.33
CA GLN A 606 -15.28 34.78 28.71
C GLN A 606 -15.04 34.80 30.24
N ALA A 607 -16.10 34.76 31.03
CA ALA A 607 -15.98 34.65 32.50
C ALA A 607 -15.38 33.29 32.88
N ALA A 608 -15.77 32.21 32.22
CA ALA A 608 -15.21 30.87 32.41
C ALA A 608 -13.72 30.81 32.05
N ALA A 609 -13.32 31.36 30.92
CA ALA A 609 -11.92 31.46 30.54
C ALA A 609 -11.07 32.26 31.51
N LYS A 610 -11.65 33.33 32.14
CA LYS A 610 -11.00 34.07 33.22
C LYS A 610 -10.84 33.24 34.48
N ILE A 611 -11.89 32.51 34.90
CA ILE A 611 -11.83 31.59 36.04
C ILE A 611 -10.76 30.54 35.85
N LEU A 612 -10.73 29.90 34.66
CA LEU A 612 -9.72 28.88 34.32
C LEU A 612 -8.28 29.39 34.35
N ARG A 613 -8.03 30.67 34.01
CA ARG A 613 -6.71 31.28 34.12
C ARG A 613 -6.27 31.52 35.57
N GLU A 614 -7.22 31.91 36.41
CA GLU A 614 -6.97 32.25 37.81
C GLU A 614 -7.00 31.01 38.73
N ALA A 615 -7.52 29.88 38.22
CA ALA A 615 -7.63 28.64 38.98
C ALA A 615 -6.26 28.04 39.30
N THR A 616 -6.04 27.73 40.57
CA THR A 616 -4.85 27.02 41.06
C THR A 616 -5.10 25.49 41.18
N GLY A 617 -6.37 25.07 41.06
CA GLY A 617 -6.79 23.67 41.19
C GLY A 617 -6.89 22.90 39.84
N THR A 618 -7.09 21.60 39.96
CA THR A 618 -7.35 20.70 38.83
C THR A 618 -8.77 20.90 38.33
N VAL A 619 -8.97 20.75 37.02
CA VAL A 619 -10.27 20.78 36.34
C VAL A 619 -10.56 19.38 35.83
N GLN A 620 -11.76 18.85 36.08
CA GLN A 620 -12.21 17.54 35.61
C GLN A 620 -13.37 17.62 34.63
N SER A 621 -14.26 18.59 34.84
CA SER A 621 -15.47 18.71 34.05
C SER A 621 -15.96 20.16 33.94
N ALA A 622 -16.98 20.37 33.16
CA ALA A 622 -17.64 21.66 33.00
C ALA A 622 -18.31 22.18 34.30
N ALA A 623 -18.72 21.26 35.19
CA ALA A 623 -19.31 21.60 36.47
C ALA A 623 -18.35 22.41 37.38
N ASP A 624 -17.06 22.29 37.19
CA ASP A 624 -16.05 22.93 38.06
C ASP A 624 -15.96 24.47 37.88
N PHE A 625 -16.41 24.99 36.73
CA PHE A 625 -16.20 26.43 36.44
C PHE A 625 -17.36 27.13 35.75
N PHE A 626 -18.23 26.47 34.98
CA PHE A 626 -19.35 27.17 34.31
C PHE A 626 -20.41 27.71 35.25
N PRO A 627 -20.79 27.05 36.38
CA PRO A 627 -21.73 27.64 37.33
C PRO A 627 -21.23 28.96 37.92
N GLN A 628 -19.97 29.02 38.28
CA GLN A 628 -19.36 30.27 38.75
C GLN A 628 -19.32 31.35 37.67
N ALA A 629 -19.02 30.97 36.41
CA ALA A 629 -19.01 31.88 35.29
C ALA A 629 -20.38 32.47 35.00
N PHE A 630 -21.44 31.65 35.10
CA PHE A 630 -22.83 32.07 35.00
C PHE A 630 -23.17 33.06 36.08
N SER A 631 -22.97 32.73 37.38
CA SER A 631 -23.27 33.61 38.50
C SER A 631 -22.57 34.97 38.39
N LYS A 632 -21.22 34.97 38.05
CA LYS A 632 -20.49 36.23 37.84
C LYS A 632 -21.04 37.04 36.66
N THR A 633 -21.51 36.38 35.60
CA THR A 633 -22.07 37.06 34.43
C THR A 633 -23.42 37.71 34.78
N ILE A 634 -24.28 36.99 35.49
CA ILE A 634 -25.59 37.51 35.97
C ILE A 634 -25.38 38.72 36.89
N GLU A 635 -24.47 38.63 37.85
CA GLU A 635 -24.18 39.75 38.76
C GLU A 635 -23.69 40.97 37.97
N GLN A 636 -22.74 40.80 37.03
CA GLN A 636 -22.23 41.91 36.21
C GLN A 636 -23.29 42.57 35.35
N LYS A 637 -24.26 41.78 34.86
CA LYS A 637 -25.38 42.27 34.03
C LYS A 637 -26.51 42.79 34.87
N LYS A 638 -26.47 42.64 36.21
CA LYS A 638 -27.54 43.07 37.18
C LYS A 638 -28.92 42.50 36.81
N VAL A 639 -28.94 41.23 36.41
CA VAL A 639 -30.19 40.53 36.05
C VAL A 639 -30.91 40.10 37.32
N ALA A 640 -32.23 40.35 37.40
CA ALA A 640 -33.08 40.01 38.58
C ALA A 640 -34.52 39.67 38.13
N GLY A 641 -35.30 39.10 39.06
CA GLY A 641 -36.72 38.75 38.84
C GLY A 641 -36.95 37.63 37.85
N GLU A 642 -38.12 37.59 37.20
CA GLU A 642 -38.53 36.51 36.28
C GLU A 642 -37.50 36.19 35.18
N LEU A 643 -36.74 37.18 34.73
CA LEU A 643 -35.71 36.94 33.75
C LEU A 643 -34.55 36.13 34.35
N LEU A 644 -34.22 36.29 35.61
CA LEU A 644 -33.20 35.47 36.28
C LEU A 644 -33.65 34.03 36.36
N ASP A 645 -34.93 33.81 36.71
CA ASP A 645 -35.47 32.44 36.82
C ASP A 645 -35.45 31.72 35.47
N LEU A 646 -35.89 32.40 34.40
CA LEU A 646 -35.81 31.87 33.03
C LEU A 646 -34.39 31.54 32.57
N LEU A 647 -33.42 32.45 32.83
CA LEU A 647 -32.03 32.22 32.48
C LEU A 647 -31.40 31.10 33.30
N THR A 648 -31.81 30.91 34.54
CA THR A 648 -31.37 29.81 35.41
C THR A 648 -31.88 28.48 34.88
N GLU A 649 -33.14 28.38 34.51
CA GLU A 649 -33.70 27.18 33.90
C GLU A 649 -33.03 26.84 32.58
N GLU A 650 -32.78 27.83 31.72
CA GLU A 650 -32.09 27.57 30.44
C GLU A 650 -30.62 27.18 30.68
N PHE A 651 -29.96 27.74 31.70
CA PHE A 651 -28.61 27.34 32.08
C PHE A 651 -28.56 25.90 32.62
N GLU A 652 -29.52 25.51 33.48
CA GLU A 652 -29.62 24.14 33.99
C GLU A 652 -29.84 23.14 32.84
N ARG A 653 -30.71 23.46 31.86
CA ARG A 653 -30.91 22.65 30.66
C ARG A 653 -29.61 22.52 29.85
N LEU A 654 -28.87 23.59 29.70
CA LEU A 654 -27.58 23.60 29.01
C LEU A 654 -26.54 22.73 29.75
N MET A 655 -26.48 22.88 31.10
CA MET A 655 -25.57 22.10 31.94
C MET A 655 -25.91 20.61 31.98
N LYS A 656 -27.14 20.23 31.82
CA LYS A 656 -27.54 18.81 31.74
C LYS A 656 -26.79 18.02 30.69
N SER A 657 -26.45 18.65 29.57
CA SER A 657 -25.66 18.03 28.51
C SER A 657 -24.13 18.06 28.75
N LEU A 658 -23.66 19.02 29.53
CA LEU A 658 -22.25 19.40 29.59
C LEU A 658 -21.56 19.05 30.91
N GLN A 659 -22.31 19.02 32.04
CA GLN A 659 -21.75 19.01 33.40
C GLN A 659 -20.72 17.89 33.66
N GLU A 660 -20.97 16.68 33.16
CA GLU A 660 -20.11 15.51 33.35
C GLU A 660 -19.15 15.28 32.20
N PHE A 661 -19.19 16.15 31.17
CA PHE A 661 -18.28 16.02 30.04
C PHE A 661 -16.84 16.30 30.50
N PRO A 662 -15.90 15.36 30.27
CA PRO A 662 -14.56 15.45 30.79
C PRO A 662 -13.77 16.55 30.06
N LEU A 663 -13.17 17.48 30.81
CA LEU A 663 -12.42 18.60 30.31
C LEU A 663 -11.09 18.73 31.05
N ALA A 664 -10.00 18.63 30.32
CA ALA A 664 -8.64 18.74 30.84
C ALA A 664 -8.06 20.13 30.54
N ARG A 665 -7.54 20.81 31.58
CA ARG A 665 -6.75 22.00 31.44
C ARG A 665 -5.27 21.66 31.34
N THR A 666 -4.80 21.38 30.14
CA THR A 666 -3.43 20.89 29.88
C THR A 666 -2.43 22.03 29.68
N GLU A 667 -1.16 21.73 29.83
CA GLU A 667 -0.10 22.70 29.51
C GLU A 667 -0.08 23.01 28.01
N THR A 668 -0.16 21.99 27.15
CA THR A 668 -0.07 22.11 25.69
C THR A 668 -1.18 22.98 25.10
N PHE A 669 -2.45 22.69 25.48
CA PHE A 669 -3.59 23.36 24.86
C PHE A 669 -4.07 24.59 25.59
N PHE A 670 -3.86 24.67 26.91
CA PHE A 670 -4.32 25.81 27.71
C PHE A 670 -3.17 26.75 28.08
N ALA A 671 -2.16 26.30 28.84
CA ALA A 671 -1.16 27.17 29.42
C ALA A 671 -0.22 27.80 28.35
N LYS A 672 0.34 27.01 27.46
CA LYS A 672 1.17 27.50 26.34
C LYS A 672 0.39 28.45 25.43
N ALA A 673 -0.88 28.15 25.14
CA ALA A 673 -1.73 29.00 24.30
C ALA A 673 -2.05 30.37 24.99
N GLU A 674 -2.40 30.37 26.29
CA GLU A 674 -2.62 31.59 27.08
C GLU A 674 -1.37 32.43 27.21
N ALA A 675 -0.19 31.81 27.35
CA ALA A 675 1.08 32.51 27.40
C ALA A 675 1.41 33.21 26.07
N ALA A 676 1.10 32.55 24.95
CA ALA A 676 1.31 33.12 23.62
C ALA A 676 0.32 34.25 23.30
N LYS A 677 -0.95 34.08 23.66
CA LYS A 677 -2.01 35.05 23.43
C LYS A 677 -3.08 34.93 24.51
N ARG A 678 -3.28 35.97 25.26
CA ARG A 678 -4.28 36.00 26.33
C ARG A 678 -5.68 35.72 25.78
N GLY A 679 -6.38 34.74 26.35
CA GLY A 679 -7.71 34.28 25.92
C GLY A 679 -7.68 33.24 24.83
N ALA A 680 -6.52 32.69 24.46
CA ALA A 680 -6.36 31.62 23.47
C ALA A 680 -6.30 30.21 24.09
N GLY A 681 -6.43 30.10 25.43
CA GLY A 681 -6.44 28.82 26.11
C GLY A 681 -7.66 27.98 25.74
N GLU A 682 -7.42 26.72 25.38
CA GLU A 682 -8.42 25.76 24.98
C GLU A 682 -8.39 24.54 25.90
N LEU A 683 -9.51 23.87 26.06
CA LEU A 683 -9.63 22.70 26.90
C LEU A 683 -9.57 21.44 26.04
N PHE A 684 -8.78 20.49 26.47
CA PHE A 684 -8.70 19.16 25.85
C PHE A 684 -9.78 18.26 26.44
N SER A 685 -10.43 17.48 25.59
CA SER A 685 -11.35 16.43 25.99
C SER A 685 -11.06 15.13 25.28
N LEU A 686 -11.36 14.03 25.95
CA LEU A 686 -11.29 12.69 25.41
C LEU A 686 -12.62 11.98 25.69
N ALA A 687 -13.48 11.92 24.70
CA ALA A 687 -14.69 11.11 24.78
C ALA A 687 -14.38 9.65 24.40
N ILE A 688 -15.05 8.71 25.04
CA ILE A 688 -14.91 7.28 24.72
C ILE A 688 -16.13 6.87 23.92
N ASP A 689 -15.89 6.37 22.70
CA ASP A 689 -16.93 5.80 21.86
C ASP A 689 -17.35 4.45 22.45
N PRO A 690 -18.55 4.35 23.02
CA PRO A 690 -18.99 3.12 23.65
C PRO A 690 -19.27 1.98 22.66
N TYR A 691 -19.49 2.31 21.40
CA TYR A 691 -19.81 1.33 20.37
C TYR A 691 -18.58 0.64 19.80
N SER A 692 -17.49 1.39 19.63
CA SER A 692 -16.26 0.89 19.03
C SER A 692 -15.24 0.37 20.05
N CYS A 693 -15.28 0.82 21.30
CA CYS A 693 -14.33 0.39 22.33
C CYS A 693 -14.42 -1.10 22.60
N SER A 694 -13.33 -1.85 22.38
CA SER A 694 -13.26 -3.29 22.67
C SER A 694 -12.84 -3.62 24.10
N GLY A 695 -12.54 -2.63 24.94
CA GLY A 695 -12.09 -2.86 26.33
C GLY A 695 -10.70 -3.46 26.45
N CYS A 696 -9.85 -3.36 25.45
CA CYS A 696 -8.54 -4.03 25.37
C CYS A 696 -7.49 -3.52 26.37
N GLY A 697 -7.66 -2.34 26.98
CA GLY A 697 -6.75 -1.77 27.97
C GLY A 697 -5.50 -1.09 27.45
N PHE A 698 -5.22 -1.12 26.13
CA PHE A 698 -4.02 -0.51 25.55
C PHE A 698 -3.83 0.96 25.92
N CYS A 699 -4.91 1.74 25.91
CA CYS A 699 -4.87 3.16 26.24
C CYS A 699 -4.46 3.41 27.71
N VAL A 700 -4.84 2.51 28.61
CA VAL A 700 -4.46 2.57 30.03
C VAL A 700 -2.97 2.21 30.21
N GLU A 701 -2.52 1.16 29.54
CA GLU A 701 -1.11 0.75 29.58
C GLU A 701 -0.17 1.86 29.09
N LYS A 702 -0.55 2.57 28.03
CA LYS A 702 0.26 3.63 27.43
C LYS A 702 0.16 4.97 28.14
N CYS A 703 -0.80 5.15 29.05
CA CYS A 703 -0.96 6.40 29.80
C CYS A 703 0.05 6.51 30.95
N GLN A 704 1.16 7.18 30.73
CA GLN A 704 2.20 7.38 31.74
C GLN A 704 1.70 8.13 32.99
N GLN A 705 0.75 9.07 32.81
CA GLN A 705 0.18 9.89 33.86
C GLN A 705 -0.98 9.22 34.61
N LYS A 706 -1.35 7.99 34.21
CA LYS A 706 -2.49 7.26 34.78
C LYS A 706 -3.81 8.04 34.70
N ALA A 707 -3.94 8.90 33.69
CA ALA A 707 -5.20 9.61 33.43
C ALA A 707 -6.29 8.70 32.86
N LEU A 708 -5.97 7.44 32.57
CA LEU A 708 -6.89 6.39 32.14
C LEU A 708 -6.76 5.20 33.08
N LEU A 709 -7.88 4.70 33.56
CA LEU A 709 -7.97 3.50 34.42
C LEU A 709 -9.03 2.56 33.84
N MET A 710 -8.84 1.24 33.98
CA MET A 710 -9.90 0.30 33.61
C MET A 710 -10.92 0.20 34.73
N GLU A 711 -12.21 0.26 34.40
CA GLU A 711 -13.34 -0.01 35.31
C GLU A 711 -14.26 -1.08 34.73
N THR A 712 -14.94 -1.81 35.62
CA THR A 712 -15.92 -2.83 35.20
C THR A 712 -17.13 -2.13 34.59
N GLN A 713 -17.52 -2.55 33.40
CA GLN A 713 -18.66 -1.97 32.69
C GLN A 713 -19.99 -2.26 33.45
N THR A 714 -20.78 -1.21 33.66
CA THR A 714 -22.15 -1.30 34.11
C THR A 714 -23.09 -0.56 33.12
N PRO A 715 -24.39 -0.80 33.12
CA PRO A 715 -25.34 -0.08 32.27
C PRO A 715 -25.23 1.45 32.44
N GLU A 716 -25.03 1.93 33.68
CA GLU A 716 -24.93 3.36 34.00
C GLU A 716 -23.64 3.96 33.38
N ILE A 717 -22.55 3.22 33.44
CA ILE A 717 -21.29 3.63 32.83
C ILE A 717 -21.42 3.71 31.29
N VAL A 718 -22.07 2.71 30.67
CA VAL A 718 -22.30 2.73 29.21
C VAL A 718 -23.20 3.93 28.85
N GLU A 719 -24.21 4.24 29.62
CA GLU A 719 -25.10 5.39 29.33
C GLU A 719 -24.33 6.72 29.49
N LYS A 720 -23.47 6.84 30.50
CA LYS A 720 -22.57 7.98 30.67
C LYS A 720 -21.62 8.14 29.48
N LEU A 721 -21.04 7.06 29.01
CA LEU A 721 -20.18 7.08 27.82
C LEU A 721 -20.93 7.49 26.56
N ARG A 722 -22.17 6.96 26.37
CA ARG A 722 -23.05 7.36 25.28
C ARG A 722 -23.40 8.84 25.32
N HIS A 723 -23.73 9.35 26.51
CA HIS A 723 -24.05 10.76 26.71
C HIS A 723 -22.86 11.65 26.34
N ASN A 724 -21.65 11.34 26.83
CA ASN A 724 -20.46 12.11 26.58
C ASN A 724 -20.02 12.01 25.09
N PHE A 725 -20.13 10.84 24.49
CA PHE A 725 -19.81 10.66 23.09
C PHE A 725 -20.80 11.40 22.18
N LYS A 726 -22.11 11.34 22.49
CA LYS A 726 -23.13 12.11 21.79
C LYS A 726 -22.91 13.62 21.92
N TYR A 727 -22.48 14.10 23.07
CA TYR A 727 -22.13 15.51 23.26
C TYR A 727 -20.88 15.90 22.43
N TRP A 728 -19.85 15.04 22.42
CA TRP A 728 -18.67 15.23 21.59
C TRP A 728 -19.01 15.36 20.09
N GLU A 729 -20.02 14.66 19.61
CA GLU A 729 -20.47 14.77 18.22
C GLU A 729 -21.04 16.15 17.86
N TYR A 730 -21.52 16.91 18.82
CA TYR A 730 -21.99 18.30 18.62
C TYR A 730 -20.89 19.34 18.68
N LEU A 731 -19.73 19.02 19.22
CA LEU A 731 -18.61 19.93 19.29
C LEU A 731 -18.09 20.27 17.88
N ALA A 732 -17.65 21.51 17.72
CA ALA A 732 -16.86 21.87 16.54
C ALA A 732 -15.56 21.06 16.49
N ASP A 733 -15.04 20.81 15.29
CA ASP A 733 -13.74 20.17 15.12
C ASP A 733 -12.64 21.02 15.75
N THR A 734 -11.52 20.39 16.15
CA THR A 734 -10.34 21.11 16.61
C THR A 734 -9.89 22.10 15.52
N SER A 735 -9.62 23.34 15.91
CA SER A 735 -9.28 24.38 14.95
C SER A 735 -7.97 24.05 14.20
N ILE A 736 -7.91 24.42 12.92
CA ILE A 736 -6.68 24.28 12.12
C ILE A 736 -5.52 25.06 12.74
N GLU A 737 -5.81 26.19 13.40
CA GLU A 737 -4.80 26.99 14.09
C GLU A 737 -4.20 26.21 15.26
N THR A 738 -5.03 25.52 16.04
CA THR A 738 -4.59 24.67 17.14
C THR A 738 -3.75 23.48 16.63
N MET A 739 -4.20 22.79 15.59
CA MET A 739 -3.42 21.69 14.97
C MET A 739 -2.07 22.18 14.44
N ARG A 740 -2.02 23.31 13.74
CA ARG A 740 -0.75 23.88 13.26
C ARG A 740 0.19 24.28 14.40
N ARG A 741 -0.37 24.80 15.48
CA ARG A 741 0.43 25.19 16.66
C ARG A 741 1.12 23.98 17.28
N VAL A 742 0.41 22.87 17.47
CA VAL A 742 0.99 21.66 18.06
C VAL A 742 1.88 20.88 17.08
N LEU A 743 1.61 20.96 15.77
CA LEU A 743 2.52 20.43 14.75
C LEU A 743 3.88 21.15 14.72
N ALA A 744 3.91 22.42 15.11
CA ALA A 744 5.16 23.19 15.21
C ALA A 744 5.91 22.94 16.52
N ASP A 745 5.33 22.25 17.49
CA ASP A 745 5.97 21.87 18.77
C ASP A 745 6.72 20.54 18.57
N ALA A 746 8.05 20.58 18.54
CA ALA A 746 8.90 19.43 18.32
C ALA A 746 8.74 18.32 19.39
N GLU A 747 8.19 18.65 20.55
CA GLU A 747 7.94 17.68 21.62
C GLU A 747 6.57 16.98 21.48
N TYR A 748 5.70 17.46 20.59
CA TYR A 748 4.38 16.88 20.39
C TYR A 748 4.34 15.96 19.19
N SER A 749 3.75 14.77 19.34
CA SER A 749 3.62 13.83 18.24
C SER A 749 2.84 14.42 17.06
N SER A 750 3.45 14.43 15.87
CA SER A 750 2.79 14.90 14.65
C SER A 750 1.54 14.08 14.31
N LEU A 751 1.57 12.78 14.58
CA LEU A 751 0.41 11.91 14.44
C LEU A 751 -0.72 12.29 15.42
N ALA A 752 -0.38 12.54 16.69
CA ALA A 752 -1.36 13.00 17.67
C ALA A 752 -2.00 14.34 17.24
N ALA A 753 -1.20 15.27 16.72
CA ALA A 753 -1.68 16.56 16.23
C ALA A 753 -2.71 16.40 15.08
N VAL A 754 -2.44 15.53 14.12
CA VAL A 754 -3.35 15.23 13.01
C VAL A 754 -4.63 14.55 13.49
N LEU A 755 -4.54 13.62 14.43
CA LEU A 755 -5.69 12.90 14.99
C LEU A 755 -6.60 13.76 15.89
N LEU A 756 -6.21 14.99 16.23
CA LEU A 756 -7.12 15.97 16.86
C LEU A 756 -8.27 16.38 15.92
N SER A 757 -8.11 16.21 14.61
CA SER A 757 -9.21 16.40 13.67
C SER A 757 -10.13 15.17 13.68
N ARG A 758 -11.42 15.43 13.84
CA ARG A 758 -12.48 14.42 13.86
C ARG A 758 -12.47 13.54 12.60
N ASN A 759 -12.26 14.14 11.44
CA ASN A 759 -12.22 13.42 10.16
C ASN A 759 -11.08 12.43 10.11
N TYR A 760 -9.89 12.86 10.55
CA TYR A 760 -8.71 11.98 10.62
C TYR A 760 -8.86 10.89 11.66
N TYR A 761 -9.34 11.25 12.83
CA TYR A 761 -9.56 10.31 13.90
C TYR A 761 -10.47 9.16 13.46
N LYS A 762 -11.61 9.47 12.84
CA LYS A 762 -12.58 8.46 12.37
C LYS A 762 -12.09 7.72 11.14
N SER A 763 -11.31 8.34 10.26
CA SER A 763 -10.76 7.67 9.07
C SER A 763 -9.73 6.59 9.41
N LEU A 764 -9.04 6.71 10.54
CA LEU A 764 -8.03 5.74 10.98
C LEU A 764 -8.58 4.63 11.89
N GLY A 765 -9.89 4.61 12.15
CA GLY A 765 -10.56 3.74 13.12
C GLY A 765 -10.45 2.24 12.90
N HIS A 766 -10.04 1.79 11.72
CA HIS A 766 -9.87 0.37 11.42
C HIS A 766 -8.41 -0.06 11.28
N SER A 767 -7.43 0.84 11.57
CA SER A 767 -6.04 0.44 11.43
C SER A 767 -5.57 -0.43 12.59
N SER A 768 -4.90 -1.52 12.26
CA SER A 768 -3.99 -2.12 13.23
C SER A 768 -2.90 -1.08 13.58
N VAL A 769 -2.33 -1.18 14.77
CA VAL A 769 -1.20 -0.33 15.22
C VAL A 769 -0.10 -0.25 14.16
N ASN A 770 0.21 -1.35 13.51
CA ASN A 770 1.23 -1.44 12.45
C ASN A 770 0.92 -0.56 11.22
N ASN A 771 -0.33 -0.29 10.90
CA ASN A 771 -0.68 0.57 9.77
C ASN A 771 -0.58 2.06 10.10
N LYS A 772 -0.79 2.43 11.37
CA LYS A 772 -0.55 3.82 11.81
C LYS A 772 0.94 4.15 11.79
N GLU A 773 1.81 3.19 12.15
CA GLU A 773 3.26 3.35 12.06
C GLU A 773 3.77 3.48 10.63
N LEU A 774 3.23 2.68 9.69
CA LEU A 774 3.61 2.74 8.27
C LEU A 774 3.27 4.06 7.56
N LEU A 775 2.29 4.81 8.07
CA LEU A 775 1.87 6.09 7.47
C LEU A 775 2.75 7.26 7.88
N PHE A 776 3.51 7.12 8.97
CA PHE A 776 4.23 8.21 9.62
C PHE A 776 5.64 7.84 10.07
N THR A 777 6.20 6.71 9.65
CA THR A 777 7.64 6.49 9.80
C THR A 777 8.36 7.44 8.85
N GLU A 778 9.00 8.43 9.43
CA GLU A 778 9.90 9.39 8.81
C GLU A 778 11.05 8.71 8.05
#